data_2fc8d7adb35f7fdd4199c161538cdaa9
#
_entry.id   2fc8d7adb35f7fdd4199c161538cdaa9
#
_cell.length_a   1.000
_cell.length_b   1.000
_cell.length_c   1.000
_cell.angle_alpha   90.00
_cell.angle_beta   90.00
_cell.angle_gamma   90.00
#
_symmetry.space_group_name_H-M   'P 1'
#
loop_
_entity.id
_entity.type
_entity.pdbx_description
1 polymer ?
#
loop_
_entity_poly.entity_id
_entity_poly.type
_entity_poly.pdbx_seq_one_letter_code
_entity_poly.pdbx_strand_id
1 'polypeptide(L)'
;MKTRTLLLIVALAAVWQVRAGTATYSLRGVEYTVDTLFHAYVGPGTTQTSLLLQSGTKHLRVFYSQIDLSQPNVTLKAVSGTDRMTGSETVSGMANRKTAPGNRYYLGVNGDFWMTSGYTGRGVSMIGTPISSSMAEGILYRGRNNDGEYQFTIDSDEVPHLGNVNFGGTVVKTDGTSASIFGVNVDAGNNQITLYNPTYYSGTNQGGDCAEVQVRYVDGDSAFAFGQPCQLVVVGSPSGAGDMDVPGEGLVLHGRGTTRDFIGTLSEGDTLTLTLNAVLNGRNIDPREIISGQPWIVFNGETTPNGNPDVHPRTALGYSEDGKTVIFMVVDGRSTLSDGVTTDALGDLMRYAGAYMALNVDGGGSSCMYTSALGVRNRPSDGTERADSNGIFAVCSSPDDDEVTSVRFLDWALTMPKYGTYVPKFFGYNQYGMLVDTDLKGVVLSCPESIGVVKGDTLLYATGSGTAMLTAVYGNDTISIPITVIESSDGIKLLNDSIINDTYRDYAVELVGTVLDKEMPINPMALAWTSSDESVVAINAETGVLRGVADGKAYVVGTIDEIADTLWVTVEKPVAHAMPLDPVTDLSAWHITHSGGKNGETEADGKGGFYYRYIGANSRAPKLTLSRQFRLWSLPDTLRLRLNPGEAPLKSVIFSMRARGGTVNYQTITPESIEAGKDLVIDLPTASWIDADDMGNYPLTLNSIQITMNAAEVGKQYEMHFQGLETIYNAVPADAVVAGDVDGNGAVNVSDVTTLVNMILGVVPKDDVRADVDGNGTVNVSDVTALVNLILGIG
;
A
#
# COMPACT_ATOMS: atom_id res chain seq x y z
N MET A 1 -14.23 -29.94 -55.87
CA MET A 1 -14.90 -28.83 -55.19
C MET A 1 -15.46 -29.35 -53.86
N LYS A 2 -14.80 -29.10 -52.75
CA LYS A 2 -15.30 -29.38 -51.42
C LYS A 2 -15.24 -28.07 -50.65
N THR A 3 -16.40 -27.48 -50.44
CA THR A 3 -16.65 -26.26 -49.72
C THR A 3 -16.37 -26.55 -48.23
N ARG A 4 -15.38 -25.89 -47.68
CA ARG A 4 -15.10 -25.86 -46.20
C ARG A 4 -15.92 -24.73 -45.58
N THR A 5 -16.93 -25.10 -44.85
CA THR A 5 -17.70 -24.20 -43.99
C THR A 5 -16.84 -23.85 -42.81
N LEU A 6 -16.46 -22.57 -42.72
CA LEU A 6 -15.75 -22.00 -41.58
C LEU A 6 -16.79 -21.77 -40.47
N LEU A 7 -16.79 -22.61 -39.45
CA LEU A 7 -17.51 -22.33 -38.21
C LEU A 7 -16.79 -21.22 -37.44
N LEU A 8 -17.40 -20.06 -37.44
CA LEU A 8 -17.00 -18.96 -36.56
C LEU A 8 -17.50 -19.30 -35.15
N ILE A 9 -16.61 -19.75 -34.28
CA ILE A 9 -16.88 -19.84 -32.84
C ILE A 9 -16.78 -18.41 -32.30
N VAL A 10 -17.95 -17.77 -32.15
CA VAL A 10 -18.07 -16.57 -31.35
C VAL A 10 -17.98 -17.00 -29.90
N ALA A 11 -16.78 -16.91 -29.34
CA ALA A 11 -16.62 -16.95 -27.91
C ALA A 11 -17.36 -15.72 -27.33
N LEU A 12 -18.48 -15.98 -26.65
CA LEU A 12 -19.13 -15.00 -25.81
C LEU A 12 -18.16 -14.74 -24.65
N ALA A 13 -17.22 -13.81 -24.85
CA ALA A 13 -16.61 -13.11 -23.74
C ALA A 13 -17.76 -12.35 -23.07
N ALA A 14 -18.13 -12.75 -21.87
CA ALA A 14 -18.99 -11.98 -21.00
C ALA A 14 -18.28 -10.65 -20.74
N VAL A 15 -18.58 -9.66 -21.58
CA VAL A 15 -18.17 -8.29 -21.35
C VAL A 15 -18.93 -7.83 -20.12
N TRP A 16 -18.29 -7.90 -18.97
CA TRP A 16 -18.73 -7.22 -17.78
C TRP A 16 -18.67 -5.71 -18.10
N GLN A 17 -19.82 -5.18 -18.48
CA GLN A 17 -19.99 -3.72 -18.53
C GLN A 17 -19.82 -3.21 -17.10
N VAL A 18 -18.64 -2.66 -16.79
CA VAL A 18 -18.50 -1.75 -15.66
C VAL A 18 -19.32 -0.51 -16.04
N ARG A 19 -20.61 -0.53 -15.72
CA ARG A 19 -21.41 0.69 -15.66
C ARG A 19 -20.70 1.60 -14.64
N ALA A 20 -20.49 2.84 -15.01
CA ALA A 20 -20.24 3.94 -14.07
C ALA A 20 -21.50 4.16 -13.21
N GLY A 21 -21.73 3.25 -12.29
CA GLY A 21 -22.73 3.25 -11.24
C GLY A 21 -22.10 2.43 -10.12
N THR A 22 -22.16 2.91 -8.91
CA THR A 22 -21.70 2.19 -7.73
C THR A 22 -22.30 0.77 -7.76
N ALA A 23 -21.48 -0.22 -8.08
CA ALA A 23 -21.90 -1.61 -7.95
C ALA A 23 -22.16 -1.86 -6.45
N THR A 24 -23.20 -2.60 -6.13
CA THR A 24 -23.47 -3.03 -4.76
C THR A 24 -23.14 -4.50 -4.60
N TYR A 25 -22.62 -4.87 -3.46
CA TYR A 25 -22.34 -6.25 -3.11
C TYR A 25 -22.81 -6.53 -1.69
N SER A 26 -23.63 -7.59 -1.54
CA SER A 26 -24.09 -8.03 -0.22
C SER A 26 -23.09 -8.99 0.40
N LEU A 27 -22.34 -8.53 1.41
CA LEU A 27 -21.38 -9.33 2.14
C LEU A 27 -21.93 -9.63 3.54
N ARG A 28 -22.26 -10.90 3.81
CA ARG A 28 -22.82 -11.37 5.10
C ARG A 28 -24.02 -10.56 5.58
N GLY A 29 -24.90 -10.18 4.65
CA GLY A 29 -26.12 -9.41 4.93
C GLY A 29 -25.92 -7.91 5.10
N VAL A 30 -24.71 -7.40 4.85
CA VAL A 30 -24.43 -5.96 4.77
C VAL A 30 -24.25 -5.58 3.30
N GLU A 31 -25.01 -4.60 2.85
CA GLU A 31 -24.89 -4.03 1.49
C GLU A 31 -23.72 -3.04 1.47
N TYR A 32 -22.77 -3.26 0.59
CA TYR A 32 -21.63 -2.38 0.33
C TYR A 32 -21.74 -1.79 -1.07
N THR A 33 -21.39 -0.53 -1.20
CA THR A 33 -20.96 0.02 -2.49
C THR A 33 -19.56 -0.47 -2.79
N VAL A 34 -19.29 -0.80 -4.06
CA VAL A 34 -18.00 -1.35 -4.50
C VAL A 34 -17.39 -0.41 -5.52
N ASP A 35 -16.25 0.18 -5.16
CA ASP A 35 -15.43 0.97 -6.06
C ASP A 35 -14.18 0.18 -6.45
N THR A 36 -13.93 0.04 -7.75
CA THR A 36 -12.68 -0.53 -8.26
C THR A 36 -11.62 0.57 -8.32
N LEU A 37 -10.64 0.47 -7.43
CA LEU A 37 -9.57 1.46 -7.33
C LEU A 37 -8.41 1.19 -8.28
N PHE A 38 -8.25 -0.07 -8.66
CA PHE A 38 -7.21 -0.53 -9.57
C PHE A 38 -7.64 -1.85 -10.20
N HIS A 39 -7.40 -1.99 -11.51
CA HIS A 39 -7.53 -3.26 -12.22
C HIS A 39 -6.62 -3.23 -13.44
N ALA A 40 -5.57 -4.04 -13.44
CA ALA A 40 -4.62 -4.13 -14.55
C ALA A 40 -3.95 -5.50 -14.61
N TYR A 41 -3.39 -5.81 -15.78
CA TYR A 41 -2.44 -6.91 -15.88
C TYR A 41 -1.13 -6.53 -15.18
N VAL A 42 -0.60 -7.45 -14.40
CA VAL A 42 0.68 -7.30 -13.68
C VAL A 42 1.74 -8.29 -14.15
N GLY A 43 1.34 -9.19 -15.03
CA GLY A 43 2.18 -10.20 -15.68
C GLY A 43 1.39 -11.02 -16.69
N PRO A 44 1.99 -12.03 -17.33
CA PRO A 44 1.33 -12.86 -18.34
C PRO A 44 0.04 -13.46 -17.81
N GLY A 45 -1.09 -13.22 -18.49
CA GLY A 45 -2.41 -13.72 -18.09
C GLY A 45 -2.82 -13.42 -16.65
N THR A 46 -2.17 -12.50 -15.99
CA THR A 46 -2.35 -12.23 -14.56
C THR A 46 -2.87 -10.82 -14.34
N THR A 47 -4.08 -10.71 -13.79
CA THR A 47 -4.67 -9.44 -13.37
C THR A 47 -4.53 -9.23 -11.87
N GLN A 48 -4.40 -7.97 -11.45
CA GLN A 48 -4.52 -7.56 -10.06
C GLN A 48 -5.63 -6.53 -9.95
N THR A 49 -6.53 -6.74 -8.99
CA THR A 49 -7.66 -5.86 -8.70
C THR A 49 -7.60 -5.37 -7.26
N SER A 50 -7.87 -4.08 -7.06
CA SER A 50 -8.04 -3.49 -5.74
C SER A 50 -9.43 -2.87 -5.64
N LEU A 51 -10.18 -3.26 -4.62
CA LEU A 51 -11.54 -2.78 -4.37
C LEU A 51 -11.60 -2.01 -3.06
N LEU A 52 -12.46 -1.00 -3.05
CA LEU A 52 -12.96 -0.37 -1.83
C LEU A 52 -14.44 -0.70 -1.70
N LEU A 53 -14.81 -1.38 -0.61
CA LEU A 53 -16.19 -1.64 -0.24
C LEU A 53 -16.56 -0.72 0.92
N GLN A 54 -17.70 -0.01 0.80
CA GLN A 54 -18.15 0.95 1.80
C GLN A 54 -19.61 0.74 2.17
N SER A 55 -19.93 0.81 3.47
CA SER A 55 -21.28 0.74 4.01
C SER A 55 -21.38 1.55 5.31
N GLY A 56 -21.87 2.77 5.23
CA GLY A 56 -21.85 3.69 6.37
C GLY A 56 -20.41 3.94 6.84
N THR A 57 -20.12 3.58 8.10
CA THR A 57 -18.77 3.70 8.68
C THR A 57 -17.88 2.47 8.43
N LYS A 58 -18.40 1.43 7.77
CA LYS A 58 -17.63 0.21 7.46
C LYS A 58 -16.87 0.38 6.16
N HIS A 59 -15.59 0.01 6.18
CA HIS A 59 -14.70 0.08 5.02
C HIS A 59 -13.90 -1.21 4.88
N LEU A 60 -13.79 -1.71 3.66
CA LEU A 60 -12.94 -2.85 3.33
C LEU A 60 -12.06 -2.52 2.12
N ARG A 61 -10.79 -2.77 2.24
CA ARG A 61 -9.82 -2.78 1.15
C ARG A 61 -9.50 -4.22 0.79
N VAL A 62 -9.88 -4.62 -0.41
CA VAL A 62 -9.71 -5.98 -0.92
C VAL A 62 -8.77 -5.94 -2.11
N PHE A 63 -7.76 -6.79 -2.09
CA PHE A 63 -6.78 -6.96 -3.16
C PHE A 63 -6.82 -8.40 -3.59
N TYR A 64 -7.06 -8.65 -4.88
CA TYR A 64 -6.97 -10.01 -5.39
C TYR A 64 -6.32 -10.04 -6.77
N SER A 65 -5.71 -11.16 -7.08
CA SER A 65 -5.11 -11.44 -8.36
C SER A 65 -5.65 -12.73 -8.92
N GLN A 66 -5.92 -12.75 -10.21
CA GLN A 66 -6.32 -13.93 -10.96
C GLN A 66 -5.18 -14.29 -11.90
N ILE A 67 -4.66 -15.50 -11.77
CA ILE A 67 -3.48 -16.03 -12.48
C ILE A 67 -3.96 -17.14 -13.39
N ASP A 68 -3.86 -16.94 -14.69
CA ASP A 68 -4.23 -17.94 -15.71
C ASP A 68 -3.05 -18.90 -15.96
N LEU A 69 -3.11 -20.09 -15.39
CA LEU A 69 -2.09 -21.13 -15.56
C LEU A 69 -2.06 -21.76 -16.97
N SER A 70 -3.04 -21.43 -17.85
CA SER A 70 -2.99 -21.87 -19.24
C SER A 70 -2.05 -21.02 -20.11
N GLN A 71 -1.54 -19.92 -19.57
CA GLN A 71 -0.59 -19.06 -20.27
C GLN A 71 0.78 -19.74 -20.35
N PRO A 72 1.44 -19.68 -21.51
CA PRO A 72 2.80 -20.17 -21.60
C PRO A 72 3.72 -19.36 -20.68
N ASN A 73 4.69 -20.03 -20.10
CA ASN A 73 5.69 -19.44 -19.20
C ASN A 73 5.14 -18.91 -17.84
N VAL A 74 3.93 -19.26 -17.45
CA VAL A 74 3.39 -18.94 -16.12
C VAL A 74 3.35 -20.19 -15.27
N THR A 75 3.96 -20.15 -14.10
CA THR A 75 3.94 -21.25 -13.12
C THR A 75 3.81 -20.65 -11.71
N LEU A 76 3.44 -21.49 -10.76
CA LEU A 76 3.41 -21.13 -9.35
C LEU A 76 4.57 -21.74 -8.60
N LYS A 77 5.22 -20.97 -7.74
CA LYS A 77 6.28 -21.46 -6.87
C LYS A 77 6.11 -20.96 -5.45
N ALA A 78 6.21 -21.85 -4.49
CA ALA A 78 6.40 -21.46 -3.10
C ALA A 78 7.87 -21.09 -2.85
N VAL A 79 8.12 -20.25 -1.87
CA VAL A 79 9.46 -19.87 -1.44
C VAL A 79 9.51 -19.91 0.08
N SER A 80 10.44 -20.69 0.63
CA SER A 80 10.73 -20.66 2.07
C SER A 80 11.65 -19.49 2.40
N GLY A 81 11.38 -18.80 3.51
CA GLY A 81 12.21 -17.69 3.96
C GLY A 81 13.67 -18.14 4.13
N THR A 82 14.60 -17.43 3.48
CA THR A 82 16.05 -17.75 3.47
C THR A 82 16.41 -19.19 3.07
N ASP A 83 15.51 -19.91 2.39
CA ASP A 83 15.63 -21.33 1.99
C ASP A 83 15.94 -22.28 3.17
N ARG A 84 15.36 -21.98 4.33
CA ARG A 84 15.48 -22.76 5.54
C ARG A 84 14.14 -22.97 6.21
N MET A 85 13.94 -24.09 6.89
CA MET A 85 12.70 -24.39 7.60
C MET A 85 12.34 -23.34 8.65
N THR A 86 13.32 -22.76 9.33
CA THR A 86 13.14 -21.71 10.35
C THR A 86 13.48 -20.32 9.84
N GLY A 87 13.69 -20.18 8.54
CA GLY A 87 13.93 -18.88 7.92
C GLY A 87 12.68 -18.01 7.93
N SER A 88 12.87 -16.71 7.98
CA SER A 88 11.80 -15.75 7.73
C SER A 88 12.29 -14.62 6.84
N GLU A 89 11.43 -14.19 5.92
CA GLU A 89 11.75 -13.16 4.93
C GLU A 89 10.46 -12.46 4.50
N THR A 90 10.55 -11.18 4.11
CA THR A 90 9.39 -10.49 3.57
C THR A 90 8.99 -11.07 2.21
N VAL A 91 7.71 -10.94 1.82
CA VAL A 91 7.23 -11.40 0.52
C VAL A 91 8.03 -10.75 -0.62
N SER A 92 8.28 -9.44 -0.54
CA SER A 92 9.12 -8.73 -1.50
C SER A 92 10.58 -9.23 -1.48
N GLY A 93 11.12 -9.53 -0.32
CA GLY A 93 12.47 -10.09 -0.15
C GLY A 93 12.62 -11.44 -0.84
N MET A 94 11.69 -12.37 -0.59
CA MET A 94 11.64 -13.69 -1.24
C MET A 94 11.58 -13.57 -2.76
N ALA A 95 10.68 -12.72 -3.29
CA ALA A 95 10.55 -12.48 -4.73
C ALA A 95 11.85 -11.95 -5.33
N ASN A 96 12.45 -10.93 -4.73
CA ASN A 96 13.68 -10.31 -5.22
C ASN A 96 14.88 -11.28 -5.17
N ARG A 97 15.01 -12.07 -4.11
CA ARG A 97 16.09 -13.04 -3.95
C ARG A 97 16.01 -14.19 -4.96
N LYS A 98 14.79 -14.64 -5.29
CA LYS A 98 14.56 -15.77 -6.20
C LYS A 98 14.48 -15.36 -7.67
N THR A 99 14.26 -14.09 -7.96
CA THR A 99 14.21 -13.60 -9.35
C THR A 99 15.59 -13.71 -10.01
N ALA A 100 15.60 -14.36 -11.17
CA ALA A 100 16.76 -14.55 -12.03
C ALA A 100 16.31 -14.60 -13.50
N PRO A 101 17.20 -14.48 -14.48
CA PRO A 101 16.88 -14.63 -15.90
C PRO A 101 16.11 -15.93 -16.17
N GLY A 102 14.95 -15.81 -16.83
CA GLY A 102 14.04 -16.93 -17.08
C GLY A 102 13.31 -17.47 -15.84
N ASN A 103 13.29 -16.71 -14.75
CA ASN A 103 12.64 -17.09 -13.50
C ASN A 103 12.22 -15.83 -12.71
N ARG A 104 11.31 -15.03 -13.26
CA ARG A 104 10.86 -13.76 -12.67
C ARG A 104 9.66 -13.97 -11.74
N TYR A 105 9.84 -13.73 -10.45
CA TYR A 105 8.78 -13.75 -9.42
C TYR A 105 8.05 -12.42 -9.44
N TYR A 106 6.93 -12.33 -10.17
CA TYR A 106 6.30 -11.04 -10.47
C TYR A 106 5.09 -10.70 -9.60
N LEU A 107 4.48 -11.69 -8.94
CA LEU A 107 3.37 -11.51 -8.01
C LEU A 107 3.50 -12.52 -6.89
N GLY A 108 3.25 -12.13 -5.64
CA GLY A 108 3.27 -13.06 -4.51
C GLY A 108 2.46 -12.60 -3.32
N VAL A 109 2.13 -13.58 -2.46
CA VAL A 109 1.50 -13.36 -1.15
C VAL A 109 2.19 -14.19 -0.08
N ASN A 110 2.03 -13.81 1.19
CA ASN A 110 2.47 -14.61 2.33
C ASN A 110 1.75 -15.96 2.39
N GLY A 111 2.36 -16.93 3.06
CA GLY A 111 1.91 -18.31 3.10
C GLY A 111 1.45 -18.80 4.48
N ASP A 112 2.15 -19.81 4.98
CA ASP A 112 1.81 -20.62 6.15
C ASP A 112 1.70 -19.83 7.45
N PHE A 113 0.84 -20.31 8.35
CA PHE A 113 1.02 -20.02 9.77
C PHE A 113 2.34 -20.59 10.26
N TRP A 114 3.03 -19.88 11.14
CA TRP A 114 4.35 -20.26 11.62
C TRP A 114 4.48 -20.11 13.13
N MET A 115 5.43 -20.83 13.70
CA MET A 115 5.68 -20.86 15.13
C MET A 115 6.26 -19.54 15.62
N THR A 116 5.55 -18.85 16.50
CA THR A 116 6.00 -17.63 17.18
C THR A 116 6.75 -17.91 18.48
N SER A 117 6.77 -19.18 18.91
CA SER A 117 7.48 -19.69 20.09
C SER A 117 7.68 -21.18 19.94
N GLY A 118 8.50 -21.76 20.77
CA GLY A 118 8.78 -23.19 20.80
C GLY A 118 10.26 -23.50 20.68
N TYR A 119 10.64 -24.70 21.12
CA TYR A 119 12.01 -25.18 21.14
C TYR A 119 12.04 -26.65 20.75
N THR A 120 13.11 -27.08 20.07
CA THR A 120 13.43 -28.49 19.88
C THR A 120 13.68 -29.18 21.21
N GLY A 121 13.81 -30.51 21.21
CA GLY A 121 14.12 -31.28 22.41
C GLY A 121 15.43 -30.88 23.11
N ARG A 122 16.34 -30.17 22.44
CA ARG A 122 17.58 -29.60 22.99
C ARG A 122 17.59 -28.08 23.16
N GLY A 123 16.41 -27.46 23.10
CA GLY A 123 16.25 -26.01 23.38
C GLY A 123 16.67 -25.08 22.26
N VAL A 124 16.79 -25.56 21.03
CA VAL A 124 17.00 -24.70 19.85
C VAL A 124 15.64 -24.08 19.45
N SER A 125 15.62 -22.76 19.18
CA SER A 125 14.39 -22.03 18.84
C SER A 125 13.76 -22.55 17.56
N MET A 126 12.43 -22.73 17.58
CA MET A 126 11.63 -23.12 16.42
C MET A 126 10.85 -21.94 15.83
N ILE A 127 11.12 -20.70 16.26
CA ILE A 127 10.47 -19.51 15.72
C ILE A 127 10.74 -19.42 14.21
N GLY A 128 9.70 -19.12 13.43
CA GLY A 128 9.78 -19.08 11.96
C GLY A 128 9.50 -20.41 11.26
N THR A 129 9.35 -21.51 12.01
CA THR A 129 8.98 -22.83 11.43
C THR A 129 7.53 -22.83 11.00
N PRO A 130 7.16 -23.28 9.77
CA PRO A 130 5.78 -23.54 9.39
C PRO A 130 5.09 -24.46 10.39
N ILE A 131 3.84 -24.19 10.75
CA ILE A 131 3.11 -25.07 11.72
C ILE A 131 2.82 -26.43 11.08
N SER A 132 2.50 -26.44 9.80
CA SER A 132 2.12 -27.64 9.06
C SER A 132 3.05 -27.94 7.89
N SER A 133 2.62 -28.82 6.98
CA SER A 133 3.43 -29.25 5.85
C SER A 133 3.73 -28.09 4.90
N SER A 134 4.98 -27.96 4.52
CA SER A 134 5.49 -26.90 3.66
C SER A 134 6.51 -27.44 2.66
N MET A 135 6.32 -27.06 1.39
CA MET A 135 7.19 -27.52 0.30
C MET A 135 7.39 -26.39 -0.71
N ALA A 136 8.59 -26.23 -1.18
CA ALA A 136 8.94 -25.23 -2.17
C ALA A 136 9.92 -25.82 -3.19
N GLU A 137 9.65 -25.59 -4.47
CA GLU A 137 10.49 -26.03 -5.60
C GLU A 137 10.85 -27.53 -5.53
N GLY A 138 9.92 -28.38 -5.11
CA GLY A 138 10.12 -29.81 -4.96
C GLY A 138 10.86 -30.23 -3.68
N ILE A 139 11.27 -29.31 -2.82
CA ILE A 139 11.94 -29.59 -1.55
C ILE A 139 10.94 -29.56 -0.41
N LEU A 140 10.82 -30.67 0.32
CA LEU A 140 9.96 -30.76 1.49
C LEU A 140 10.67 -30.16 2.71
N TYR A 141 10.24 -28.97 3.13
CA TYR A 141 10.78 -28.28 4.31
C TYR A 141 10.24 -28.87 5.61
N ARG A 142 9.00 -29.30 5.59
CA ARG A 142 8.30 -29.92 6.71
C ARG A 142 7.15 -30.76 6.19
N GLY A 143 6.90 -31.93 6.79
CA GLY A 143 5.74 -32.71 6.44
C GLY A 143 5.59 -33.99 7.26
N ARG A 144 4.36 -34.33 7.58
CA ARG A 144 4.02 -35.56 8.31
C ARG A 144 2.64 -36.07 7.91
N ASN A 145 2.30 -37.26 8.44
CA ASN A 145 0.96 -37.77 8.34
C ASN A 145 0.03 -37.04 9.31
N ASN A 146 -1.17 -36.64 8.86
CA ASN A 146 -2.21 -35.99 9.63
C ASN A 146 -1.74 -34.70 10.34
N ASP A 147 -1.40 -33.71 9.59
CA ASP A 147 -0.78 -32.46 10.06
C ASP A 147 -1.75 -31.45 10.67
N GLY A 148 -3.05 -31.69 10.57
CA GLY A 148 -4.09 -30.90 11.25
C GLY A 148 -4.56 -29.66 10.49
N GLU A 149 -3.83 -29.20 9.48
CA GLU A 149 -4.23 -28.11 8.57
C GLU A 149 -4.46 -28.66 7.16
N TYR A 150 -5.02 -27.82 6.30
CA TYR A 150 -5.19 -28.12 4.88
C TYR A 150 -4.04 -27.54 4.08
N GLN A 151 -3.77 -28.12 2.92
CA GLN A 151 -2.70 -27.71 2.02
C GLN A 151 -3.28 -27.25 0.68
N PHE A 152 -2.86 -26.05 0.26
CA PHE A 152 -2.90 -25.63 -1.13
C PHE A 152 -1.64 -26.18 -1.80
N THR A 153 -1.81 -27.04 -2.78
CA THR A 153 -0.73 -27.82 -3.37
C THR A 153 -0.73 -27.65 -4.88
N ILE A 154 0.44 -27.45 -5.46
CA ILE A 154 0.67 -27.56 -6.92
C ILE A 154 1.45 -28.85 -7.15
N ASP A 155 0.93 -29.71 -8.02
CA ASP A 155 1.58 -30.96 -8.37
C ASP A 155 2.60 -30.82 -9.53
N SER A 156 3.23 -31.92 -9.90
CA SER A 156 4.20 -31.96 -11.00
C SER A 156 3.62 -31.65 -12.39
N ASP A 157 2.31 -31.73 -12.54
CA ASP A 157 1.57 -31.37 -13.78
C ASP A 157 1.07 -29.91 -13.72
N GLU A 158 1.53 -29.15 -12.72
CA GLU A 158 1.13 -27.74 -12.44
C GLU A 158 -0.38 -27.57 -12.15
N VAL A 159 -1.04 -28.59 -11.64
CA VAL A 159 -2.45 -28.57 -11.27
C VAL A 159 -2.60 -28.17 -9.80
N PRO A 160 -3.47 -27.16 -9.48
CA PRO A 160 -3.75 -26.81 -8.11
C PRO A 160 -4.72 -27.79 -7.45
N HIS A 161 -4.41 -28.15 -6.23
CA HIS A 161 -5.23 -29.01 -5.38
C HIS A 161 -5.40 -28.39 -4.00
N LEU A 162 -6.47 -28.78 -3.30
CA LEU A 162 -6.72 -28.37 -1.92
C LEU A 162 -7.20 -29.57 -1.11
N GLY A 163 -6.58 -29.83 0.04
CA GLY A 163 -6.92 -30.95 0.91
C GLY A 163 -5.86 -31.25 1.96
N ASN A 164 -5.97 -32.39 2.63
CA ASN A 164 -4.92 -32.86 3.52
C ASN A 164 -3.92 -33.71 2.74
N VAL A 165 -2.68 -33.23 2.66
CA VAL A 165 -1.55 -34.03 2.14
C VAL A 165 -0.90 -34.78 3.30
N ASN A 166 -0.91 -36.09 3.22
CA ASN A 166 -0.30 -36.98 4.21
C ASN A 166 1.01 -37.51 3.69
N PHE A 167 2.07 -37.27 4.43
CA PHE A 167 3.41 -37.78 4.15
C PHE A 167 3.68 -39.02 5.00
N GLY A 168 4.18 -40.04 4.36
CA GLY A 168 4.56 -41.30 5.03
C GLY A 168 5.30 -42.20 4.07
N GLY A 169 5.75 -43.36 4.54
CA GLY A 169 6.51 -44.28 3.70
C GLY A 169 7.26 -45.32 4.51
N THR A 170 8.31 -45.86 3.92
CA THR A 170 9.09 -46.92 4.54
C THR A 170 10.58 -46.77 4.26
N VAL A 171 11.39 -47.19 5.21
CA VAL A 171 12.80 -47.50 5.05
C VAL A 171 12.96 -49.00 5.19
N VAL A 172 13.58 -49.65 4.20
CA VAL A 172 13.72 -51.11 4.12
C VAL A 172 15.20 -51.49 4.03
N LYS A 173 15.68 -52.41 4.88
CA LYS A 173 16.99 -52.99 4.81
C LYS A 173 17.10 -54.08 3.73
N THR A 174 18.31 -54.48 3.38
CA THR A 174 18.56 -55.53 2.37
C THR A 174 18.03 -56.91 2.79
N ASP A 175 17.85 -57.16 4.10
CA ASP A 175 17.25 -58.37 4.62
C ASP A 175 15.70 -58.37 4.62
N GLY A 176 15.07 -57.29 4.12
CA GLY A 176 13.65 -57.11 4.08
C GLY A 176 13.02 -56.52 5.36
N THR A 177 13.79 -56.30 6.42
CA THR A 177 13.32 -55.60 7.62
C THR A 177 12.96 -54.14 7.29
N SER A 178 11.79 -53.71 7.73
CA SER A 178 11.31 -52.38 7.38
C SER A 178 10.86 -51.54 8.60
N ALA A 179 10.93 -50.24 8.48
CA ALA A 179 10.38 -49.28 9.44
C ALA A 179 9.56 -48.23 8.70
N SER A 180 8.44 -47.80 9.33
CA SER A 180 7.61 -46.75 8.77
C SER A 180 8.16 -45.35 9.05
N ILE A 181 7.90 -44.42 8.13
CA ILE A 181 8.31 -43.02 8.26
C ILE A 181 7.17 -42.24 8.94
N PHE A 182 7.52 -41.45 9.95
CA PHE A 182 6.64 -40.50 10.66
C PHE A 182 6.49 -39.20 9.90
N GLY A 183 7.61 -38.65 9.44
CA GLY A 183 7.64 -37.38 8.73
C GLY A 183 9.05 -36.89 8.40
N VAL A 184 9.11 -35.69 7.85
CA VAL A 184 10.34 -34.97 7.48
C VAL A 184 10.41 -33.66 8.24
N ASN A 185 11.54 -33.39 8.89
CA ASN A 185 11.83 -32.17 9.64
C ASN A 185 10.75 -31.81 10.70
N VAL A 186 10.27 -32.83 11.38
CA VAL A 186 9.28 -32.73 12.47
C VAL A 186 9.85 -33.34 13.74
N ASP A 187 9.18 -33.09 14.86
CA ASP A 187 9.53 -33.76 16.11
C ASP A 187 9.45 -35.29 15.94
N ALA A 188 10.37 -35.99 16.62
CA ALA A 188 10.49 -37.40 16.42
C ALA A 188 9.28 -38.21 16.92
N GLY A 189 8.73 -39.04 16.04
CA GLY A 189 7.69 -40.01 16.38
C GLY A 189 8.23 -41.23 17.13
N ASN A 190 7.39 -41.90 17.95
CA ASN A 190 7.71 -43.16 18.56
C ASN A 190 7.45 -44.32 17.61
N ASN A 191 8.38 -45.28 17.54
CA ASN A 191 8.27 -46.50 16.71
C ASN A 191 8.16 -46.20 15.20
N GLN A 192 8.54 -44.99 14.78
CA GLN A 192 8.57 -44.56 13.39
C GLN A 192 9.86 -43.78 13.14
N ILE A 193 10.33 -43.74 11.91
CA ILE A 193 11.51 -42.96 11.50
C ILE A 193 11.13 -41.54 11.19
N THR A 194 11.86 -40.56 11.71
CA THR A 194 11.82 -39.17 11.28
C THR A 194 13.06 -38.91 10.42
N LEU A 195 12.83 -38.27 9.26
CA LEU A 195 13.90 -37.86 8.34
C LEU A 195 14.25 -36.38 8.62
N TYR A 196 15.55 -36.06 8.67
CA TYR A 196 16.05 -34.71 8.70
C TYR A 196 16.88 -34.43 7.46
N ASN A 197 16.50 -33.45 6.68
CA ASN A 197 17.17 -33.03 5.45
C ASN A 197 17.95 -31.73 5.64
N PRO A 198 18.74 -31.25 4.66
CA PRO A 198 19.61 -30.06 4.77
C PRO A 198 18.87 -28.74 5.05
N THR A 199 17.55 -28.67 4.86
CA THR A 199 16.76 -27.47 5.16
C THR A 199 16.49 -27.30 6.67
N TYR A 200 16.69 -28.36 7.45
CA TYR A 200 16.58 -28.36 8.91
C TYR A 200 17.72 -27.55 9.55
N TYR A 201 17.89 -27.66 10.84
CA TYR A 201 19.06 -27.10 11.54
C TYR A 201 20.33 -27.80 11.16
N SER A 202 21.48 -27.28 11.61
CA SER A 202 22.79 -27.98 11.44
C SER A 202 22.88 -29.33 12.15
N GLY A 203 22.06 -29.53 13.20
CA GLY A 203 21.93 -30.78 13.90
C GLY A 203 20.48 -31.16 14.14
N THR A 204 20.17 -32.40 14.42
CA THR A 204 18.80 -32.88 14.68
C THR A 204 18.20 -32.30 15.94
N ASN A 205 18.99 -31.95 16.95
CA ASN A 205 18.58 -31.26 18.18
C ASN A 205 17.42 -31.89 18.93
N GLN A 206 17.22 -33.21 18.85
CA GLN A 206 16.09 -33.93 19.42
C GLN A 206 16.31 -34.38 20.86
N GLY A 207 17.52 -34.81 21.19
CA GLY A 207 17.85 -35.39 22.50
C GLY A 207 17.03 -36.66 22.81
N GLY A 208 17.15 -37.14 24.04
CA GLY A 208 16.38 -38.27 24.53
C GLY A 208 16.89 -39.64 24.14
N ASP A 209 16.11 -40.69 24.39
CA ASP A 209 16.44 -42.07 24.08
C ASP A 209 16.14 -42.36 22.60
N CYS A 210 17.16 -42.29 21.75
CA CYS A 210 17.06 -42.43 20.30
C CYS A 210 18.27 -43.13 19.68
N ALA A 211 18.19 -43.44 18.39
CA ALA A 211 19.33 -43.69 17.53
C ALA A 211 19.22 -42.86 16.26
N GLU A 212 20.32 -42.34 15.80
CA GLU A 212 20.47 -41.54 14.61
C GLU A 212 21.58 -42.05 13.74
N VAL A 213 21.45 -41.95 12.41
CA VAL A 213 22.48 -42.29 11.47
C VAL A 213 22.38 -41.40 10.23
N GLN A 214 23.51 -40.94 9.72
CA GLN A 214 23.58 -40.26 8.44
C GLN A 214 23.46 -41.25 7.29
N VAL A 215 22.76 -40.83 6.25
CA VAL A 215 22.66 -41.57 4.99
C VAL A 215 22.82 -40.59 3.80
N ARG A 216 23.38 -41.11 2.72
CA ARG A 216 23.48 -40.39 1.45
C ARG A 216 22.76 -41.13 0.34
N TYR A 217 22.37 -40.46 -0.68
CA TYR A 217 21.78 -41.07 -1.88
C TYR A 217 22.89 -41.84 -2.65
N VAL A 218 22.50 -42.98 -3.21
CA VAL A 218 23.35 -43.72 -4.14
C VAL A 218 23.13 -43.12 -5.52
N ASP A 219 24.18 -43.07 -6.33
CA ASP A 219 24.16 -42.62 -7.73
C ASP A 219 23.82 -41.14 -7.99
N GLY A 220 24.07 -40.26 -7.01
CA GLY A 220 23.96 -38.82 -7.21
C GLY A 220 22.54 -38.28 -7.27
N ASP A 221 21.52 -39.07 -6.91
CA ASP A 221 20.18 -38.61 -6.68
C ASP A 221 20.20 -37.62 -5.51
N SER A 222 19.83 -36.38 -5.77
CA SER A 222 19.87 -35.31 -4.74
C SER A 222 18.51 -35.14 -4.00
N ALA A 223 17.48 -35.85 -4.42
CA ALA A 223 16.14 -35.82 -3.82
C ALA A 223 15.38 -37.10 -4.10
N PHE A 224 14.41 -37.42 -3.24
CA PHE A 224 13.46 -38.51 -3.50
C PHE A 224 12.30 -38.01 -4.37
N ALA A 225 11.85 -38.89 -5.28
CA ALA A 225 10.56 -38.68 -5.96
C ALA A 225 9.47 -39.43 -5.19
N PHE A 226 8.34 -38.76 -4.96
CA PHE A 226 7.24 -39.36 -4.21
C PHE A 226 6.70 -40.61 -4.89
N GLY A 227 6.51 -41.66 -4.09
CA GLY A 227 6.02 -42.96 -4.57
C GLY A 227 7.06 -43.81 -5.29
N GLN A 228 8.29 -43.35 -5.46
CA GLN A 228 9.37 -44.09 -6.10
C GLN A 228 10.40 -44.51 -5.04
N PRO A 229 10.89 -45.75 -5.10
CA PRO A 229 12.00 -46.20 -4.22
C PRO A 229 13.31 -45.54 -4.64
N CYS A 230 14.07 -45.03 -3.66
CA CYS A 230 15.46 -44.58 -3.85
C CYS A 230 16.39 -45.36 -2.94
N GLN A 231 17.66 -45.51 -3.35
CA GLN A 231 18.67 -46.19 -2.60
C GLN A 231 19.50 -45.23 -1.77
N LEU A 232 19.66 -45.55 -0.50
CA LEU A 232 20.50 -44.82 0.43
C LEU A 232 21.62 -45.69 0.92
N VAL A 233 22.80 -45.14 1.21
CA VAL A 233 23.89 -45.82 1.87
C VAL A 233 24.18 -45.13 3.21
N VAL A 234 24.38 -45.95 4.22
CA VAL A 234 24.72 -45.49 5.58
C VAL A 234 26.13 -44.91 5.62
N VAL A 235 26.25 -43.74 6.27
CA VAL A 235 27.52 -43.05 6.47
C VAL A 235 27.87 -43.06 7.97
N GLY A 236 28.98 -43.69 8.32
CA GLY A 236 29.41 -43.80 9.71
C GLY A 236 28.58 -44.77 10.55
N SER A 237 28.64 -44.61 11.86
CA SER A 237 27.96 -45.47 12.82
C SER A 237 26.78 -44.77 13.47
N PRO A 238 25.73 -45.52 13.88
CA PRO A 238 24.60 -44.94 14.63
C PRO A 238 25.05 -44.29 15.96
N SER A 239 24.43 -43.18 16.31
CA SER A 239 24.65 -42.42 17.54
C SER A 239 23.36 -42.33 18.36
N GLY A 240 23.44 -42.43 19.67
CA GLY A 240 22.32 -42.20 20.60
C GLY A 240 22.30 -40.78 21.18
N ALA A 241 23.11 -39.86 20.66
CA ALA A 241 23.23 -38.51 21.22
C ALA A 241 21.98 -37.64 21.01
N GLY A 242 21.19 -37.88 19.97
CA GLY A 242 20.03 -37.06 19.60
C GLY A 242 20.43 -35.65 19.17
N ASP A 243 21.59 -35.53 18.52
CA ASP A 243 22.20 -34.26 18.11
C ASP A 243 23.15 -34.47 16.92
N MET A 244 22.76 -35.37 16.03
CA MET A 244 23.57 -35.67 14.89
C MET A 244 23.56 -34.53 13.88
N ASP A 245 24.75 -34.17 13.39
CA ASP A 245 24.88 -33.17 12.32
C ASP A 245 24.04 -33.59 11.10
N VAL A 246 23.24 -32.66 10.59
CA VAL A 246 22.49 -32.86 9.34
C VAL A 246 23.44 -32.54 8.18
N PRO A 247 23.72 -33.53 7.31
CA PRO A 247 24.68 -33.32 6.22
C PRO A 247 24.12 -32.34 5.18
N GLY A 248 25.02 -31.63 4.47
CA GLY A 248 24.62 -30.73 3.36
C GLY A 248 24.04 -31.50 2.17
N GLU A 249 24.36 -32.77 2.04
CA GLU A 249 23.79 -33.72 1.06
C GLU A 249 23.42 -35.01 1.79
N GLY A 250 22.23 -35.54 1.51
CA GLY A 250 21.71 -36.73 2.18
C GLY A 250 20.73 -36.41 3.29
N LEU A 251 20.59 -37.33 4.25
CA LEU A 251 19.57 -37.25 5.33
C LEU A 251 20.17 -37.78 6.65
N VAL A 252 19.51 -37.44 7.75
CA VAL A 252 19.64 -38.18 9.02
C VAL A 252 18.35 -38.98 9.24
N LEU A 253 18.48 -40.26 9.49
CA LEU A 253 17.43 -41.12 10.00
C LEU A 253 17.45 -41.06 11.52
N HIS A 254 16.34 -40.66 12.14
CA HIS A 254 16.18 -40.59 13.59
C HIS A 254 15.08 -41.58 14.01
N GLY A 255 15.30 -42.37 15.02
CA GLY A 255 14.34 -43.34 15.53
C GLY A 255 14.29 -43.40 17.05
N ARG A 256 13.08 -43.62 17.57
CA ARG A 256 12.76 -43.87 18.99
C ARG A 256 11.97 -45.15 19.14
N GLY A 257 12.03 -45.79 20.29
CA GLY A 257 11.35 -47.06 20.52
C GLY A 257 11.88 -48.15 19.59
N THR A 258 11.01 -48.89 18.90
CA THR A 258 11.44 -50.00 18.01
C THR A 258 12.32 -49.53 16.84
N THR A 259 12.16 -48.29 16.37
CA THR A 259 13.01 -47.75 15.30
C THR A 259 14.36 -47.29 15.80
N ARG A 260 14.55 -47.00 17.08
CA ARG A 260 15.88 -46.88 17.68
C ARG A 260 16.68 -48.20 17.49
N ASP A 261 16.07 -49.33 17.77
CA ASP A 261 16.73 -50.66 17.62
C ASP A 261 16.97 -50.96 16.13
N PHE A 262 16.02 -50.62 15.23
CA PHE A 262 16.18 -50.71 13.79
C PHE A 262 17.42 -49.96 13.29
N ILE A 263 17.56 -48.67 13.70
CA ILE A 263 18.73 -47.85 13.31
C ILE A 263 19.99 -48.35 13.98
N GLY A 264 19.93 -48.73 15.26
CA GLY A 264 21.08 -49.17 16.04
C GLY A 264 21.77 -50.43 15.52
N THR A 265 21.17 -51.21 14.63
CA THR A 265 21.78 -52.38 13.96
C THR A 265 22.43 -52.06 12.62
N LEU A 266 22.34 -50.78 12.15
CA LEU A 266 22.97 -50.37 10.89
C LEU A 266 24.47 -50.18 11.06
N SER A 267 25.19 -50.41 9.98
CA SER A 267 26.66 -50.28 9.88
C SER A 267 26.99 -49.40 8.66
N GLU A 268 28.14 -48.77 8.72
CA GLU A 268 28.68 -48.01 7.59
C GLU A 268 28.72 -48.89 6.32
N GLY A 269 28.20 -48.34 5.22
CA GLY A 269 28.11 -49.04 3.93
C GLY A 269 26.84 -49.86 3.73
N ASP A 270 26.00 -50.03 4.76
CA ASP A 270 24.70 -50.71 4.58
C ASP A 270 23.85 -49.94 3.59
N THR A 271 23.13 -50.65 2.74
CA THR A 271 22.21 -50.07 1.76
C THR A 271 20.75 -50.16 2.25
N LEU A 272 20.01 -49.07 2.14
CA LEU A 272 18.62 -48.99 2.51
C LEU A 272 17.80 -48.55 1.31
N THR A 273 16.56 -49.03 1.21
CA THR A 273 15.57 -48.52 0.24
C THR A 273 14.60 -47.59 0.96
N LEU A 274 14.58 -46.31 0.57
CA LEU A 274 13.63 -45.32 1.03
C LEU A 274 12.49 -45.20 0.00
N THR A 275 11.26 -45.25 0.46
CA THR A 275 10.07 -44.86 -0.32
C THR A 275 9.29 -43.86 0.50
N LEU A 276 9.16 -42.61 0.02
CA LEU A 276 8.34 -41.58 0.62
C LEU A 276 7.13 -41.34 -0.27
N ASN A 277 5.94 -41.35 0.32
CA ASN A 277 4.68 -41.12 -0.37
C ASN A 277 4.08 -39.79 0.08
N ALA A 278 3.41 -39.09 -0.83
CA ALA A 278 2.48 -38.02 -0.55
C ALA A 278 1.08 -38.46 -1.00
N VAL A 279 0.11 -38.39 -0.09
CA VAL A 279 -1.27 -38.84 -0.33
C VAL A 279 -2.23 -37.70 -0.04
N LEU A 280 -2.90 -37.21 -1.07
CA LEU A 280 -3.94 -36.18 -0.96
C LEU A 280 -5.32 -36.83 -1.10
N ASN A 281 -6.17 -36.71 -0.08
CA ASN A 281 -7.53 -37.22 -0.09
C ASN A 281 -7.61 -38.72 -0.51
N GLY A 282 -6.64 -39.53 -0.08
CA GLY A 282 -6.56 -40.97 -0.37
C GLY A 282 -5.96 -41.33 -1.72
N ARG A 283 -5.45 -40.37 -2.50
CA ARG A 283 -4.77 -40.61 -3.79
C ARG A 283 -3.30 -40.19 -3.71
N ASN A 284 -2.43 -40.96 -4.31
CA ASN A 284 -1.02 -40.56 -4.45
C ASN A 284 -0.95 -39.31 -5.32
N ILE A 285 -0.11 -38.36 -4.90
CA ILE A 285 0.19 -37.11 -5.60
C ILE A 285 1.71 -36.92 -5.64
N ASP A 286 2.21 -36.21 -6.64
CA ASP A 286 3.59 -35.72 -6.70
C ASP A 286 3.62 -34.19 -6.51
N PRO A 287 3.58 -33.71 -5.25
CA PRO A 287 3.55 -32.28 -4.98
C PRO A 287 4.89 -31.63 -5.31
N ARG A 288 4.83 -30.38 -5.78
CA ARG A 288 6.00 -29.52 -6.01
C ARG A 288 5.99 -28.31 -5.09
N GLU A 289 4.80 -27.74 -4.85
CA GLU A 289 4.61 -26.58 -4.01
C GLU A 289 3.52 -26.86 -2.99
N ILE A 290 3.73 -26.49 -1.72
CA ILE A 290 2.74 -26.64 -0.65
C ILE A 290 2.75 -25.40 0.24
N ILE A 291 1.59 -24.77 0.39
CA ILE A 291 1.27 -23.78 1.40
C ILE A 291 0.14 -24.33 2.26
N SER A 292 0.32 -24.34 3.57
CA SER A 292 -0.67 -24.81 4.53
C SER A 292 -1.52 -23.68 5.09
N GLY A 293 -2.71 -24.00 5.54
CA GLY A 293 -3.59 -23.02 6.16
C GLY A 293 -4.85 -23.61 6.77
N GLN A 294 -5.62 -22.75 7.41
CA GLN A 294 -6.92 -23.05 7.98
C GLN A 294 -7.73 -21.78 8.26
N PRO A 295 -9.05 -21.83 8.27
CA PRO A 295 -9.89 -22.95 7.83
C PRO A 295 -10.00 -23.01 6.29
N TRP A 296 -10.60 -24.08 5.81
CA TRP A 296 -11.16 -24.12 4.46
C TRP A 296 -12.32 -23.13 4.38
N ILE A 297 -12.32 -22.23 3.41
CA ILE A 297 -13.28 -21.12 3.33
C ILE A 297 -14.23 -21.20 2.14
N VAL A 298 -13.83 -21.88 1.05
CA VAL A 298 -14.71 -22.20 -0.07
C VAL A 298 -14.50 -23.65 -0.47
N PHE A 299 -15.59 -24.40 -0.59
CA PHE A 299 -15.60 -25.79 -1.02
C PHE A 299 -16.66 -26.01 -2.08
N ASN A 300 -16.28 -26.49 -3.28
CA ASN A 300 -17.15 -26.72 -4.42
C ASN A 300 -18.04 -25.52 -4.76
N GLY A 301 -17.46 -24.31 -4.79
CA GLY A 301 -18.14 -23.05 -5.12
C GLY A 301 -19.02 -22.49 -4.00
N GLU A 302 -19.08 -23.13 -2.84
CA GLU A 302 -19.84 -22.64 -1.70
C GLU A 302 -18.96 -22.22 -0.54
N THR A 303 -19.30 -21.11 0.12
CA THR A 303 -18.60 -20.68 1.34
C THR A 303 -18.80 -21.70 2.44
N THR A 304 -17.72 -22.09 3.10
CA THR A 304 -17.74 -23.03 4.24
C THR A 304 -17.76 -22.24 5.53
N PRO A 305 -18.91 -22.07 6.20
CA PRO A 305 -18.98 -21.31 7.44
C PRO A 305 -18.24 -22.05 8.56
N ASN A 306 -17.41 -21.32 9.30
CA ASN A 306 -16.72 -21.86 10.47
C ASN A 306 -17.09 -21.12 11.77
N GLY A 307 -17.87 -20.02 11.67
CA GLY A 307 -18.41 -19.29 12.81
C GLY A 307 -17.38 -18.50 13.61
N ASN A 308 -16.14 -18.35 13.13
CA ASN A 308 -15.15 -17.52 13.81
C ASN A 308 -15.51 -16.02 13.65
N PRO A 309 -15.83 -15.30 14.75
CA PRO A 309 -16.24 -13.90 14.70
C PRO A 309 -15.07 -12.93 14.56
N ASP A 310 -13.81 -13.40 14.63
CA ASP A 310 -12.64 -12.52 14.68
C ASP A 310 -12.39 -11.84 13.34
N VAL A 311 -12.39 -10.51 13.40
CA VAL A 311 -12.17 -9.62 12.26
C VAL A 311 -10.71 -9.20 12.21
N HIS A 312 -10.01 -9.59 11.14
CA HIS A 312 -8.59 -9.35 10.96
C HIS A 312 -8.24 -9.08 9.49
N PRO A 313 -7.05 -8.50 9.21
CA PRO A 313 -6.44 -8.66 7.89
C PRO A 313 -6.32 -10.15 7.57
N ARG A 314 -6.58 -10.53 6.32
CA ARG A 314 -6.60 -11.93 5.91
C ARG A 314 -5.87 -12.12 4.59
N THR A 315 -5.32 -13.32 4.41
CA THR A 315 -4.79 -13.80 3.14
C THR A 315 -5.44 -15.11 2.78
N ALA A 316 -5.77 -15.30 1.50
CA ALA A 316 -6.37 -16.55 1.01
C ALA A 316 -5.79 -16.95 -0.35
N LEU A 317 -5.78 -18.26 -0.58
CA LEU A 317 -5.41 -18.93 -1.81
C LEU A 317 -6.60 -19.75 -2.31
N GLY A 318 -6.84 -19.74 -3.61
CA GLY A 318 -7.92 -20.53 -4.20
C GLY A 318 -7.73 -20.76 -5.69
N TYR A 319 -8.64 -21.51 -6.28
CA TYR A 319 -8.66 -21.76 -7.72
C TYR A 319 -10.08 -21.92 -8.25
N SER A 320 -10.24 -21.69 -9.56
CA SER A 320 -11.48 -21.84 -10.31
C SER A 320 -11.91 -23.32 -10.45
N GLU A 321 -13.16 -23.55 -10.87
CA GLU A 321 -13.73 -24.89 -11.03
C GLU A 321 -12.94 -25.77 -12.02
N ASP A 322 -12.43 -25.18 -13.08
CA ASP A 322 -11.62 -25.89 -14.09
C ASP A 322 -10.13 -26.01 -13.70
N GLY A 323 -9.73 -25.47 -12.54
CA GLY A 323 -8.37 -25.51 -12.04
C GLY A 323 -7.35 -24.63 -12.80
N LYS A 324 -7.80 -23.85 -13.81
CA LYS A 324 -6.89 -23.07 -14.66
C LYS A 324 -6.58 -21.68 -14.14
N THR A 325 -7.45 -21.12 -13.32
CA THR A 325 -7.23 -19.81 -12.72
C THR A 325 -6.97 -19.98 -11.24
N VAL A 326 -5.80 -19.54 -10.78
CA VAL A 326 -5.48 -19.43 -9.36
C VAL A 326 -5.75 -18.02 -8.88
N ILE A 327 -6.25 -17.89 -7.66
CA ILE A 327 -6.66 -16.64 -7.05
C ILE A 327 -5.89 -16.43 -5.74
N PHE A 328 -5.14 -15.34 -5.67
CA PHE A 328 -4.55 -14.83 -4.44
C PHE A 328 -5.39 -13.65 -3.96
N MET A 329 -5.70 -13.59 -2.69
CA MET A 329 -6.46 -12.50 -2.09
C MET A 329 -5.85 -12.04 -0.78
N VAL A 330 -5.78 -10.72 -0.60
CA VAL A 330 -5.45 -10.07 0.67
C VAL A 330 -6.55 -9.06 0.99
N VAL A 331 -7.02 -9.08 2.22
CA VAL A 331 -7.93 -8.06 2.76
C VAL A 331 -7.21 -7.31 3.88
N ASP A 332 -7.08 -6.01 3.74
CA ASP A 332 -6.52 -5.15 4.78
C ASP A 332 -7.43 -5.11 6.01
N GLY A 333 -6.88 -4.71 7.15
CA GLY A 333 -7.67 -4.54 8.36
C GLY A 333 -6.92 -3.78 9.46
N ARG A 334 -7.56 -3.65 10.61
CA ARG A 334 -7.01 -2.97 11.80
C ARG A 334 -6.65 -1.51 11.54
N SER A 335 -7.35 -0.85 10.60
CA SER A 335 -7.10 0.55 10.25
C SER A 335 -8.41 1.28 9.95
N THR A 336 -8.38 2.61 9.93
CA THR A 336 -9.53 3.42 9.51
C THR A 336 -9.89 3.28 8.03
N LEU A 337 -8.99 2.70 7.22
CA LEU A 337 -9.21 2.49 5.79
C LEU A 337 -9.78 1.10 5.49
N SER A 338 -9.69 0.17 6.45
CA SER A 338 -10.22 -1.19 6.32
C SER A 338 -10.36 -1.83 7.68
N ASP A 339 -11.57 -2.32 7.97
CA ASP A 339 -11.88 -2.99 9.24
C ASP A 339 -11.21 -4.38 9.33
N GLY A 340 -11.09 -5.05 8.21
CA GLY A 340 -10.75 -6.46 8.09
C GLY A 340 -12.01 -7.31 7.96
N VAL A 341 -11.83 -8.64 7.87
CA VAL A 341 -12.94 -9.58 7.66
C VAL A 341 -12.83 -10.81 8.54
N THR A 342 -13.98 -11.46 8.76
CA THR A 342 -14.04 -12.83 9.28
C THR A 342 -13.64 -13.82 8.18
N THR A 343 -13.30 -15.04 8.54
CA THR A 343 -13.00 -16.10 7.57
C THR A 343 -14.20 -16.46 6.69
N ASP A 344 -15.42 -16.36 7.23
CA ASP A 344 -16.63 -16.56 6.45
C ASP A 344 -16.81 -15.47 5.38
N ALA A 345 -16.58 -14.20 5.73
CA ALA A 345 -16.63 -13.09 4.78
C ALA A 345 -15.50 -13.17 3.73
N LEU A 346 -14.32 -13.65 4.12
CA LEU A 346 -13.22 -13.92 3.20
C LEU A 346 -13.62 -14.98 2.16
N GLY A 347 -14.34 -16.03 2.59
CA GLY A 347 -14.89 -17.04 1.67
C GLY A 347 -15.86 -16.45 0.63
N ASP A 348 -16.76 -15.57 1.06
CA ASP A 348 -17.68 -14.90 0.15
C ASP A 348 -16.92 -13.99 -0.85
N LEU A 349 -15.88 -13.28 -0.39
CA LEU A 349 -15.02 -12.47 -1.28
C LEU A 349 -14.21 -13.34 -2.26
N MET A 350 -13.72 -14.50 -1.84
CA MET A 350 -13.03 -15.44 -2.73
C MET A 350 -13.98 -15.97 -3.81
N ARG A 351 -15.24 -16.27 -3.47
CA ARG A 351 -16.27 -16.63 -4.47
C ARG A 351 -16.56 -15.46 -5.42
N TYR A 352 -16.65 -14.24 -4.90
CA TYR A 352 -16.78 -13.04 -5.74
C TYR A 352 -15.64 -12.93 -6.76
N ALA A 353 -14.41 -13.27 -6.36
CA ALA A 353 -13.24 -13.32 -7.23
C ALA A 353 -13.18 -14.56 -8.14
N GLY A 354 -14.15 -15.50 -8.06
CA GLY A 354 -14.25 -16.67 -8.93
C GLY A 354 -13.69 -17.97 -8.36
N ALA A 355 -13.40 -18.03 -7.05
CA ALA A 355 -12.89 -19.26 -6.45
C ALA A 355 -13.97 -20.35 -6.33
N TYR A 356 -13.62 -21.54 -6.76
CA TYR A 356 -14.38 -22.76 -6.55
C TYR A 356 -13.90 -23.52 -5.30
N MET A 357 -12.60 -23.47 -5.05
CA MET A 357 -11.96 -23.96 -3.82
C MET A 357 -11.10 -22.86 -3.24
N ALA A 358 -11.12 -22.65 -1.91
CA ALA A 358 -10.26 -21.67 -1.27
C ALA A 358 -9.92 -21.98 0.18
N LEU A 359 -8.72 -21.56 0.58
CA LEU A 359 -8.10 -21.76 1.89
C LEU A 359 -7.68 -20.43 2.47
N ASN A 360 -7.97 -20.18 3.75
CA ASN A 360 -7.35 -19.10 4.50
C ASN A 360 -5.93 -19.53 4.93
N VAL A 361 -4.97 -18.65 4.72
CA VAL A 361 -3.57 -18.82 5.18
C VAL A 361 -3.24 -17.80 6.27
N ASP A 362 -1.96 -17.64 6.64
CA ASP A 362 -1.61 -16.69 7.70
C ASP A 362 -2.08 -15.26 7.38
N GLY A 363 -2.52 -14.58 8.41
CA GLY A 363 -3.18 -13.29 8.31
C GLY A 363 -2.61 -12.25 9.29
N GLY A 364 -3.41 -11.24 9.57
CA GLY A 364 -2.98 -10.18 10.49
C GLY A 364 -1.84 -9.35 9.93
N GLY A 365 -0.73 -9.26 10.68
CA GLY A 365 0.46 -8.52 10.25
C GLY A 365 1.20 -9.14 9.08
N SER A 366 1.01 -10.46 8.85
CA SER A 366 1.61 -11.19 7.72
C SER A 366 0.93 -10.89 6.38
N SER A 367 -0.36 -10.43 6.39
CA SER A 367 -1.12 -10.19 5.16
C SER A 367 -0.41 -9.21 4.23
N CYS A 368 0.17 -9.73 3.15
CA CYS A 368 0.93 -8.96 2.16
C CYS A 368 0.69 -9.50 0.76
N MET A 369 0.43 -8.59 -0.20
CA MET A 369 0.46 -8.84 -1.63
C MET A 369 1.51 -7.96 -2.28
N TYR A 370 2.42 -8.56 -3.01
CA TYR A 370 3.53 -7.91 -3.69
C TYR A 370 3.49 -8.15 -5.19
N THR A 371 3.85 -7.14 -5.97
CA THR A 371 4.16 -7.29 -7.40
C THR A 371 5.50 -6.66 -7.70
N SER A 372 6.29 -7.25 -8.60
CA SER A 372 7.63 -6.76 -8.93
C SER A 372 7.63 -5.35 -9.53
N ALA A 373 6.61 -5.02 -10.33
CA ALA A 373 6.52 -3.74 -11.01
C ALA A 373 5.91 -2.61 -10.14
N LEU A 374 5.04 -2.94 -9.17
CA LEU A 374 4.26 -1.95 -8.43
C LEU A 374 4.52 -2.01 -6.91
N GLY A 375 5.41 -2.89 -6.45
CA GLY A 375 5.72 -3.07 -5.04
C GLY A 375 4.59 -3.73 -4.24
N VAL A 376 4.55 -3.43 -2.94
CA VAL A 376 3.49 -3.92 -2.03
C VAL A 376 2.16 -3.26 -2.38
N ARG A 377 1.14 -4.06 -2.62
CA ARG A 377 -0.16 -3.61 -3.13
C ARG A 377 -1.15 -3.23 -2.05
N ASN A 378 -1.09 -3.88 -0.91
CA ASN A 378 -1.93 -3.63 0.25
C ASN A 378 -1.21 -2.79 1.31
N ARG A 379 -1.86 -2.57 2.44
CA ARG A 379 -1.28 -1.87 3.58
C ARG A 379 -1.11 -2.83 4.76
N PRO A 380 0.06 -3.43 4.95
CA PRO A 380 0.31 -4.34 6.07
C PRO A 380 -0.02 -3.69 7.41
N SER A 381 -0.75 -4.40 8.28
CA SER A 381 -1.25 -3.84 9.55
C SER A 381 -0.16 -3.56 10.58
N ASP A 382 1.04 -4.08 10.39
CA ASP A 382 2.23 -3.79 11.21
C ASP A 382 2.93 -2.48 10.78
N GLY A 383 2.46 -1.84 9.69
CA GLY A 383 3.03 -0.63 9.11
C GLY A 383 4.11 -0.89 8.05
N THR A 384 4.71 -2.06 8.07
CA THR A 384 5.69 -2.57 7.08
C THR A 384 5.41 -4.04 6.82
N GLU A 385 5.98 -4.60 5.74
CA GLU A 385 5.94 -6.04 5.52
C GLU A 385 6.54 -6.79 6.71
N ARG A 386 5.88 -7.87 7.11
CA ARG A 386 6.42 -8.80 8.10
C ARG A 386 7.34 -9.80 7.40
N ALA A 387 8.37 -10.25 8.10
CA ALA A 387 9.15 -11.40 7.68
C ALA A 387 8.36 -12.68 8.05
N ASP A 388 7.89 -13.40 7.04
CA ASP A 388 7.07 -14.60 7.14
C ASP A 388 7.89 -15.86 6.81
N SER A 389 7.39 -17.03 7.23
CA SER A 389 8.10 -18.30 7.04
C SER A 389 8.22 -18.69 5.56
N ASN A 390 7.22 -18.38 4.78
CA ASN A 390 7.19 -18.63 3.34
C ASN A 390 6.13 -17.76 2.63
N GLY A 391 6.12 -17.85 1.32
CA GLY A 391 5.11 -17.24 0.45
C GLY A 391 4.90 -18.06 -0.81
N ILE A 392 3.87 -17.73 -1.58
CA ILE A 392 3.59 -18.33 -2.89
C ILE A 392 3.55 -17.24 -3.96
N PHE A 393 4.08 -17.56 -5.13
CA PHE A 393 4.36 -16.60 -6.18
C PHE A 393 3.91 -17.11 -7.54
N ALA A 394 3.42 -16.21 -8.38
CA ALA A 394 3.38 -16.38 -9.81
C ALA A 394 4.74 -16.02 -10.40
N VAL A 395 5.27 -16.91 -11.23
CA VAL A 395 6.60 -16.82 -11.81
C VAL A 395 6.51 -16.91 -13.32
N CYS A 396 7.25 -16.04 -14.02
CA CYS A 396 7.40 -16.07 -15.45
C CYS A 396 8.74 -16.69 -15.85
N SER A 397 8.68 -17.77 -16.63
CA SER A 397 9.86 -18.49 -17.13
C SER A 397 10.34 -18.01 -18.50
N SER A 398 9.78 -16.92 -19.04
CA SER A 398 10.25 -16.35 -20.31
C SER A 398 11.67 -15.77 -20.19
N PRO A 399 12.40 -15.66 -21.28
CA PRO A 399 13.66 -14.90 -21.32
C PRO A 399 13.46 -13.48 -20.83
N ASP A 400 14.50 -12.86 -20.26
CA ASP A 400 14.48 -11.46 -19.88
C ASP A 400 14.34 -10.58 -21.11
N ASP A 401 13.38 -9.66 -21.04
CA ASP A 401 13.06 -8.73 -22.09
C ASP A 401 12.38 -7.50 -21.45
N ASP A 402 13.01 -6.35 -21.58
CA ASP A 402 12.52 -5.08 -21.06
C ASP A 402 11.99 -4.16 -22.19
N GLU A 403 11.95 -4.66 -23.45
CA GLU A 403 11.40 -3.90 -24.58
C GLU A 403 9.87 -3.85 -24.49
N VAL A 404 9.31 -2.63 -24.51
CA VAL A 404 7.85 -2.46 -24.55
C VAL A 404 7.36 -2.71 -25.97
N THR A 405 6.55 -3.75 -26.14
CA THR A 405 5.92 -4.13 -27.42
C THR A 405 4.42 -3.89 -27.44
N SER A 406 3.78 -3.76 -26.29
CA SER A 406 2.34 -3.47 -26.19
C SER A 406 2.04 -2.51 -25.06
N VAL A 407 0.94 -1.76 -25.17
CA VAL A 407 0.50 -0.75 -24.25
C VAL A 407 -0.92 -1.05 -23.76
N ARG A 408 -1.25 -0.65 -22.53
CA ARG A 408 -2.63 -0.66 -22.02
C ARG A 408 -2.90 0.60 -21.23
N PHE A 409 -4.15 1.10 -21.35
CA PHE A 409 -4.65 2.08 -20.39
C PHE A 409 -4.72 1.46 -19.00
N LEU A 410 -4.45 2.26 -17.98
CA LEU A 410 -4.74 1.87 -16.61
C LEU A 410 -6.25 1.85 -16.35
N ASP A 411 -6.99 2.76 -16.98
CA ASP A 411 -8.43 2.83 -16.92
C ASP A 411 -9.07 1.95 -18.02
N TRP A 412 -10.20 1.33 -17.73
CA TRP A 412 -10.91 0.43 -18.66
C TRP A 412 -12.03 1.13 -19.42
N ALA A 413 -12.57 2.17 -18.81
CA ALA A 413 -13.57 3.05 -19.35
C ALA A 413 -13.46 4.38 -18.61
N LEU A 414 -13.80 5.46 -19.29
CA LEU A 414 -13.77 6.79 -18.72
C LEU A 414 -15.16 7.40 -18.74
N THR A 415 -15.63 7.86 -17.60
CA THR A 415 -16.81 8.75 -17.50
C THR A 415 -16.37 10.05 -16.88
N MET A 416 -16.61 11.15 -17.56
CA MET A 416 -16.16 12.47 -17.12
C MET A 416 -17.17 13.56 -17.47
N PRO A 417 -17.13 14.71 -16.79
CA PRO A 417 -17.95 15.86 -17.18
C PRO A 417 -17.44 16.48 -18.50
N LYS A 418 -18.35 17.09 -19.23
CA LYS A 418 -17.97 18.05 -20.27
C LYS A 418 -17.11 19.14 -19.64
N TYR A 419 -16.12 19.60 -20.37
CA TYR A 419 -15.08 20.53 -19.92
C TYR A 419 -14.13 19.96 -18.86
N GLY A 420 -14.23 18.68 -18.54
CA GLY A 420 -13.22 17.98 -17.77
C GLY A 420 -11.94 17.73 -18.58
N THR A 421 -10.86 17.48 -17.87
CA THR A 421 -9.59 17.05 -18.48
C THR A 421 -9.19 15.67 -17.98
N TYR A 422 -8.54 14.90 -18.83
CA TYR A 422 -8.04 13.58 -18.50
C TYR A 422 -6.67 13.35 -19.10
N VAL A 423 -5.72 12.96 -18.26
CA VAL A 423 -4.39 12.50 -18.66
C VAL A 423 -4.29 11.03 -18.30
N PRO A 424 -4.37 10.13 -19.28
CA PRO A 424 -4.29 8.70 -18.99
C PRO A 424 -2.91 8.29 -18.51
N LYS A 425 -2.90 7.24 -17.70
CA LYS A 425 -1.68 6.49 -17.39
C LYS A 425 -1.64 5.24 -18.24
N PHE A 426 -0.46 4.91 -18.71
CA PHE A 426 -0.23 3.75 -19.55
C PHE A 426 0.78 2.82 -18.91
N PHE A 427 0.48 1.53 -19.01
CA PHE A 427 1.41 0.46 -18.70
C PHE A 427 1.97 -0.13 -19.98
N GLY A 428 3.29 -0.35 -19.99
CA GLY A 428 4.03 -0.99 -21.06
C GLY A 428 4.36 -2.44 -20.74
N TYR A 429 4.10 -3.32 -21.72
CA TYR A 429 4.33 -4.77 -21.59
C TYR A 429 5.27 -5.25 -22.68
N ASN A 430 6.14 -6.19 -22.32
CA ASN A 430 6.98 -6.86 -23.31
C ASN A 430 6.19 -7.92 -24.11
N GLN A 431 6.84 -8.56 -25.06
CA GLN A 431 6.23 -9.59 -25.93
C GLN A 431 5.70 -10.82 -25.19
N TYR A 432 6.13 -11.05 -23.94
CA TYR A 432 5.67 -12.14 -23.09
C TYR A 432 4.53 -11.75 -22.16
N GLY A 433 4.09 -10.49 -22.19
CA GLY A 433 3.03 -9.96 -21.34
C GLY A 433 3.49 -9.56 -19.94
N MET A 434 4.79 -9.49 -19.69
CA MET A 434 5.34 -8.93 -18.45
C MET A 434 5.17 -7.42 -18.42
N LEU A 435 4.69 -6.88 -17.30
CA LEU A 435 4.66 -5.44 -17.06
C LEU A 435 6.09 -4.94 -16.82
N VAL A 436 6.61 -4.13 -17.73
CA VAL A 436 7.99 -3.63 -17.70
C VAL A 436 8.07 -2.12 -17.53
N ASP A 437 7.00 -1.38 -17.86
CA ASP A 437 6.92 0.07 -17.64
C ASP A 437 5.57 0.44 -17.02
N THR A 438 5.59 1.09 -15.87
CA THR A 438 4.39 1.51 -15.11
C THR A 438 4.00 2.97 -15.32
N ASP A 439 4.76 3.71 -16.13
CA ASP A 439 4.52 5.12 -16.46
C ASP A 439 4.97 5.44 -17.89
N LEU A 440 4.55 4.59 -18.84
CA LEU A 440 4.98 4.63 -20.22
C LEU A 440 4.67 6.00 -20.85
N LYS A 441 5.70 6.59 -21.47
CA LYS A 441 5.61 7.86 -22.19
C LYS A 441 5.65 7.64 -23.71
N GLY A 442 5.40 8.70 -24.47
CA GLY A 442 5.42 8.64 -25.94
C GLY A 442 4.20 7.98 -26.56
N VAL A 443 3.13 7.80 -25.78
CA VAL A 443 1.84 7.32 -26.26
C VAL A 443 1.05 8.50 -26.84
N VAL A 444 0.53 8.35 -28.05
CA VAL A 444 -0.25 9.37 -28.74
C VAL A 444 -1.73 9.07 -28.61
N LEU A 445 -2.48 10.01 -28.03
CA LEU A 445 -3.94 9.92 -27.90
C LEU A 445 -4.66 10.46 -29.13
N SER A 446 -5.84 9.92 -29.38
CA SER A 446 -6.81 10.50 -30.32
C SER A 446 -8.23 10.30 -29.81
N CYS A 447 -9.09 11.30 -30.06
CA CYS A 447 -10.48 11.31 -29.69
C CYS A 447 -11.29 11.95 -30.81
N PRO A 448 -12.55 11.52 -31.10
CA PRO A 448 -13.43 12.21 -32.02
C PRO A 448 -13.67 13.67 -31.61
N GLU A 449 -13.59 14.61 -32.55
CA GLU A 449 -13.79 16.05 -32.30
C GLU A 449 -15.14 16.37 -31.66
N SER A 450 -16.15 15.53 -31.90
CA SER A 450 -17.47 15.67 -31.29
C SER A 450 -17.49 15.46 -29.76
N ILE A 451 -16.42 14.88 -29.21
CA ILE A 451 -16.28 14.60 -27.79
C ILE A 451 -15.24 15.51 -27.14
N GLY A 452 -14.12 15.78 -27.83
CA GLY A 452 -13.09 16.59 -27.27
C GLY A 452 -11.87 16.76 -28.16
N VAL A 453 -10.88 17.47 -27.64
CA VAL A 453 -9.62 17.71 -28.29
C VAL A 453 -8.47 17.15 -27.43
N VAL A 454 -7.48 16.56 -28.09
CA VAL A 454 -6.24 16.14 -27.44
C VAL A 454 -5.22 17.26 -27.58
N LYS A 455 -4.66 17.70 -26.45
CA LYS A 455 -3.63 18.73 -26.36
C LYS A 455 -2.29 18.06 -25.97
N GLY A 456 -1.23 18.37 -26.72
CA GLY A 456 0.12 17.88 -26.45
C GLY A 456 0.22 16.35 -26.42
N ASP A 457 -0.48 15.67 -27.32
CA ASP A 457 -0.51 14.20 -27.51
C ASP A 457 -1.07 13.35 -26.35
N THR A 458 -1.22 13.91 -25.16
CA THR A 458 -1.54 13.13 -23.95
C THR A 458 -2.72 13.67 -23.13
N LEU A 459 -3.13 14.92 -23.28
CA LEU A 459 -4.21 15.51 -22.50
C LEU A 459 -5.51 15.57 -23.31
N LEU A 460 -6.51 14.82 -22.91
CA LEU A 460 -7.87 14.98 -23.41
C LEU A 460 -8.57 16.13 -22.68
N TYR A 461 -9.14 17.07 -23.43
CA TYR A 461 -10.06 18.09 -22.95
C TYR A 461 -11.43 17.87 -23.60
N ALA A 462 -12.44 17.54 -22.80
CA ALA A 462 -13.77 17.21 -23.29
C ALA A 462 -14.55 18.50 -23.61
N THR A 463 -14.84 18.74 -24.89
CA THR A 463 -15.58 19.93 -25.36
C THR A 463 -17.02 19.64 -25.79
N GLY A 464 -17.35 18.35 -26.00
CA GLY A 464 -18.69 17.87 -26.34
C GLY A 464 -19.17 16.81 -25.36
N SER A 465 -20.41 16.36 -25.51
CA SER A 465 -21.01 15.28 -24.69
C SER A 465 -21.44 14.11 -25.57
N GLY A 466 -21.46 12.90 -24.98
CA GLY A 466 -21.80 11.66 -25.67
C GLY A 466 -20.83 10.54 -25.37
N THR A 467 -20.92 9.45 -26.13
CA THR A 467 -20.05 8.26 -25.99
C THR A 467 -19.22 8.03 -27.25
N ALA A 468 -17.94 7.75 -27.07
CA ALA A 468 -17.00 7.43 -28.14
C ALA A 468 -15.91 6.47 -27.66
N MET A 469 -14.92 6.22 -28.53
CA MET A 469 -13.70 5.52 -28.17
C MET A 469 -12.54 6.51 -28.06
N LEU A 470 -11.85 6.49 -26.92
CA LEU A 470 -10.55 7.14 -26.74
C LEU A 470 -9.48 6.14 -27.18
N THR A 471 -8.69 6.52 -28.17
CA THR A 471 -7.69 5.64 -28.78
C THR A 471 -6.28 6.12 -28.42
N ALA A 472 -5.40 5.18 -28.14
CA ALA A 472 -3.99 5.40 -27.86
C ALA A 472 -3.13 4.56 -28.79
N VAL A 473 -2.03 5.14 -29.29
CA VAL A 473 -1.06 4.51 -30.20
C VAL A 473 0.33 4.58 -29.60
N TYR A 474 1.00 3.44 -29.56
CA TYR A 474 2.41 3.34 -29.19
C TYR A 474 3.13 2.40 -30.15
N GLY A 475 4.08 2.92 -30.92
CA GLY A 475 4.73 2.14 -31.98
C GLY A 475 3.70 1.60 -33.00
N ASN A 476 3.59 0.29 -33.08
CA ASN A 476 2.61 -0.41 -33.92
C ASN A 476 1.36 -0.87 -33.16
N ASP A 477 1.31 -0.65 -31.85
CA ASP A 477 0.18 -1.08 -31.01
C ASP A 477 -0.88 0.03 -30.93
N THR A 478 -2.14 -0.36 -31.05
CA THR A 478 -3.29 0.54 -30.99
C THR A 478 -4.35 -0.04 -30.08
N ILE A 479 -4.69 0.69 -29.05
CA ILE A 479 -5.68 0.31 -28.06
C ILE A 479 -6.75 1.38 -27.91
N SER A 480 -7.92 1.01 -27.42
CA SER A 480 -9.00 1.96 -27.20
C SER A 480 -9.83 1.58 -25.97
N ILE A 481 -10.31 2.61 -25.28
CA ILE A 481 -11.28 2.46 -24.19
C ILE A 481 -12.54 3.29 -24.49
N PRO A 482 -13.72 2.86 -24.04
CA PRO A 482 -14.92 3.66 -24.15
C PRO A 482 -14.83 4.88 -23.24
N ILE A 483 -15.19 6.04 -23.79
CA ILE A 483 -15.36 7.30 -23.06
C ILE A 483 -16.79 7.75 -23.13
N THR A 484 -17.33 8.19 -21.99
CA THR A 484 -18.64 8.84 -21.90
C THR A 484 -18.46 10.21 -21.25
N VAL A 485 -18.79 11.24 -22.00
CA VAL A 485 -18.79 12.63 -21.52
C VAL A 485 -20.23 13.06 -21.26
N ILE A 486 -20.49 13.55 -20.05
CA ILE A 486 -21.82 13.87 -19.57
C ILE A 486 -21.87 15.37 -19.23
N GLU A 487 -22.96 16.06 -19.64
CA GLU A 487 -23.24 17.41 -19.13
C GLU A 487 -23.49 17.34 -17.62
N SER A 488 -22.98 18.32 -16.88
CA SER A 488 -23.29 18.42 -15.45
C SER A 488 -24.80 18.65 -15.23
N SER A 489 -25.37 17.88 -14.31
CA SER A 489 -26.81 17.95 -14.02
C SER A 489 -27.27 19.27 -13.36
N ASP A 490 -26.35 19.94 -12.67
CA ASP A 490 -26.59 21.18 -11.91
C ASP A 490 -25.65 22.33 -12.32
N GLY A 491 -25.09 22.22 -13.52
CA GLY A 491 -24.21 23.23 -14.10
C GLY A 491 -22.76 23.12 -13.56
N ILE A 492 -21.98 24.16 -13.85
CA ILE A 492 -20.59 24.29 -13.39
C ILE A 492 -20.60 25.16 -12.14
N LYS A 493 -19.89 24.75 -11.11
CA LYS A 493 -19.80 25.44 -9.83
C LYS A 493 -18.36 25.60 -9.38
N LEU A 494 -18.09 26.68 -8.66
CA LEU A 494 -16.86 26.80 -7.89
C LEU A 494 -16.82 25.76 -6.77
N LEU A 495 -15.69 25.13 -6.57
CA LEU A 495 -15.50 24.22 -5.43
C LEU A 495 -15.43 25.01 -4.11
N ASN A 496 -14.96 26.26 -4.16
CA ASN A 496 -14.86 27.15 -3.02
C ASN A 496 -15.46 28.51 -3.38
N ASP A 497 -16.27 29.08 -2.50
CA ASP A 497 -16.82 30.45 -2.67
C ASP A 497 -15.78 31.53 -2.32
N SER A 498 -14.77 31.17 -1.52
CA SER A 498 -13.69 32.08 -1.10
C SER A 498 -12.40 31.35 -0.85
N ILE A 499 -11.28 32.05 -1.11
CA ILE A 499 -9.92 31.56 -0.83
C ILE A 499 -9.07 32.65 -0.20
N ILE A 500 -8.00 32.20 0.47
CA ILE A 500 -6.87 33.05 0.86
C ILE A 500 -5.69 32.64 -0.02
N ASN A 501 -5.05 33.61 -0.67
CA ASN A 501 -3.87 33.39 -1.50
C ASN A 501 -2.77 34.40 -1.10
N ASP A 502 -1.55 34.15 -1.52
CA ASP A 502 -0.43 35.07 -1.35
C ASP A 502 -0.02 35.74 -2.68
N THR A 503 0.99 36.58 -2.63
CA THR A 503 1.53 37.27 -3.83
C THR A 503 2.61 36.50 -4.56
N TYR A 504 2.99 35.31 -4.08
CA TYR A 504 4.12 34.53 -4.59
C TYR A 504 3.68 33.39 -5.50
N ARG A 505 2.44 32.92 -5.37
CA ARG A 505 2.01 31.69 -5.99
C ARG A 505 0.76 31.85 -6.83
N ASP A 506 0.77 31.15 -7.96
CA ASP A 506 -0.39 31.03 -8.82
C ASP A 506 -1.38 30.01 -8.24
N TYR A 507 -2.65 30.27 -8.40
CA TYR A 507 -3.75 29.40 -8.02
C TYR A 507 -4.67 29.15 -9.21
N ALA A 508 -4.80 27.88 -9.59
CA ALA A 508 -5.80 27.48 -10.58
C ALA A 508 -7.16 27.36 -9.90
N VAL A 509 -8.16 28.14 -10.37
CA VAL A 509 -9.52 28.06 -9.81
C VAL A 509 -10.06 26.65 -9.94
N GLU A 510 -10.63 26.13 -8.86
CA GLU A 510 -11.18 24.79 -8.84
C GLU A 510 -12.69 24.84 -9.16
N LEU A 511 -13.07 24.14 -10.22
CA LEU A 511 -14.47 23.99 -10.66
C LEU A 511 -14.89 22.53 -10.53
N VAL A 512 -16.18 22.35 -10.26
CA VAL A 512 -16.81 21.03 -10.24
C VAL A 512 -18.13 21.05 -11.02
N GLY A 513 -18.50 19.87 -11.51
CA GLY A 513 -19.81 19.58 -12.07
C GLY A 513 -20.30 18.24 -11.55
N THR A 514 -21.59 18.06 -11.43
CA THR A 514 -22.22 16.84 -10.95
C THR A 514 -22.50 15.89 -12.10
N VAL A 515 -21.88 14.72 -12.07
CA VAL A 515 -22.07 13.64 -13.03
C VAL A 515 -22.39 12.35 -12.28
N LEU A 516 -23.55 11.75 -12.56
CA LEU A 516 -24.03 10.53 -11.89
C LEU A 516 -24.01 10.67 -10.35
N ASP A 517 -24.54 11.79 -9.85
CA ASP A 517 -24.60 12.14 -8.42
C ASP A 517 -23.24 12.27 -7.71
N LYS A 518 -22.17 12.46 -8.49
CA LYS A 518 -20.82 12.72 -7.98
C LYS A 518 -20.29 14.05 -8.50
N GLU A 519 -19.71 14.84 -7.61
CA GLU A 519 -18.94 16.01 -8.02
C GLU A 519 -17.64 15.58 -8.67
N MET A 520 -17.37 16.07 -9.87
CA MET A 520 -16.18 15.79 -10.65
C MET A 520 -15.52 17.11 -11.09
N PRO A 521 -14.18 17.16 -11.14
CA PRO A 521 -13.46 18.37 -11.50
C PRO A 521 -13.72 18.76 -12.97
N ILE A 522 -13.95 20.06 -13.16
CA ILE A 522 -14.04 20.72 -14.48
C ILE A 522 -12.81 21.61 -14.64
N ASN A 523 -12.26 21.64 -15.83
CA ASN A 523 -11.11 22.51 -16.12
C ASN A 523 -11.55 23.99 -16.14
N PRO A 524 -10.87 24.89 -15.41
CA PRO A 524 -11.20 26.30 -15.40
C PRO A 524 -11.12 27.01 -16.76
N MET A 525 -10.47 26.41 -17.75
CA MET A 525 -10.53 26.86 -19.15
C MET A 525 -11.94 26.82 -19.78
N ALA A 526 -12.89 26.17 -19.12
CA ALA A 526 -14.29 26.13 -19.56
C ALA A 526 -14.97 27.51 -19.46
N LEU A 527 -14.48 28.38 -18.57
CA LEU A 527 -15.06 29.71 -18.31
C LEU A 527 -14.12 30.83 -18.79
N ALA A 528 -14.74 31.96 -19.19
CA ALA A 528 -13.99 33.18 -19.35
C ALA A 528 -13.90 33.92 -18.02
N TRP A 529 -12.71 34.36 -17.64
CA TRP A 529 -12.45 34.90 -16.32
C TRP A 529 -12.19 36.41 -16.35
N THR A 530 -12.71 37.10 -15.33
CA THR A 530 -12.42 38.51 -15.09
C THR A 530 -12.16 38.75 -13.61
N SER A 531 -11.33 39.73 -13.28
CA SER A 531 -11.10 40.20 -11.91
C SER A 531 -11.85 41.51 -11.66
N SER A 532 -12.38 41.67 -10.46
CA SER A 532 -13.00 42.92 -9.99
C SER A 532 -11.97 44.02 -9.72
N ASP A 533 -10.72 43.63 -9.41
CA ASP A 533 -9.58 44.50 -9.16
C ASP A 533 -8.28 43.79 -9.47
N GLU A 534 -7.70 44.06 -10.64
CA GLU A 534 -6.44 43.47 -11.11
C GLU A 534 -5.23 43.96 -10.31
N SER A 535 -5.35 45.06 -9.56
CA SER A 535 -4.29 45.51 -8.67
C SER A 535 -4.16 44.66 -7.39
N VAL A 536 -5.20 43.93 -7.04
CA VAL A 536 -5.23 42.98 -5.92
C VAL A 536 -5.09 41.54 -6.39
N VAL A 537 -5.85 41.14 -7.42
CA VAL A 537 -5.84 39.80 -7.98
C VAL A 537 -5.84 39.86 -9.49
N ALA A 538 -4.79 39.44 -10.11
CA ALA A 538 -4.75 39.17 -11.55
C ALA A 538 -5.26 37.75 -11.85
N ILE A 539 -6.04 37.60 -12.93
CA ILE A 539 -6.48 36.28 -13.40
C ILE A 539 -6.23 36.14 -14.90
N ASN A 540 -5.72 35.01 -15.32
CA ASN A 540 -5.65 34.70 -16.73
C ASN A 540 -7.05 34.36 -17.26
N ALA A 541 -7.52 35.19 -18.22
CA ALA A 541 -8.88 35.13 -18.72
C ALA A 541 -9.24 33.77 -19.40
N GLU A 542 -8.25 33.05 -19.91
CA GLU A 542 -8.47 31.80 -20.65
C GLU A 542 -8.23 30.56 -19.78
N THR A 543 -7.28 30.64 -18.84
CA THR A 543 -6.88 29.45 -18.08
C THR A 543 -7.47 29.39 -16.68
N GLY A 544 -8.02 30.52 -16.19
CA GLY A 544 -8.53 30.59 -14.82
C GLY A 544 -7.44 30.48 -13.76
N VAL A 545 -6.19 30.73 -14.11
CA VAL A 545 -5.09 30.80 -13.15
C VAL A 545 -5.01 32.22 -12.61
N LEU A 546 -5.19 32.36 -11.30
CA LEU A 546 -5.09 33.65 -10.62
C LEU A 546 -3.80 33.77 -9.83
N ARG A 547 -3.37 35.02 -9.63
CA ARG A 547 -2.22 35.41 -8.81
C ARG A 547 -2.59 36.59 -7.93
N GLY A 548 -2.19 36.55 -6.67
CA GLY A 548 -2.26 37.73 -5.81
C GLY A 548 -1.21 38.77 -6.23
N VAL A 549 -1.61 40.02 -6.36
CA VAL A 549 -0.74 41.12 -6.76
C VAL A 549 -0.35 41.97 -5.55
N ALA A 550 -1.33 42.33 -4.72
CA ALA A 550 -1.11 43.11 -3.50
C ALA A 550 -2.10 42.64 -2.42
N ASP A 551 -1.78 42.92 -1.16
CA ASP A 551 -2.69 42.64 -0.05
C ASP A 551 -4.01 43.36 -0.26
N GLY A 552 -5.10 42.61 -0.01
CA GLY A 552 -6.44 43.16 -0.21
C GLY A 552 -7.49 42.08 -0.43
N LYS A 553 -8.67 42.55 -0.85
CA LYS A 553 -9.79 41.64 -1.17
C LYS A 553 -10.33 42.03 -2.54
N ALA A 554 -10.44 41.03 -3.39
CA ALA A 554 -11.10 41.17 -4.68
C ALA A 554 -11.93 39.90 -4.93
N TYR A 555 -12.70 39.90 -6.03
CA TYR A 555 -13.34 38.67 -6.49
C TYR A 555 -13.04 38.46 -7.98
N VAL A 556 -13.01 37.21 -8.39
CA VAL A 556 -12.94 36.83 -9.78
C VAL A 556 -14.25 36.19 -10.21
N VAL A 557 -14.66 36.49 -11.45
CA VAL A 557 -15.92 35.96 -12.01
C VAL A 557 -15.59 35.11 -13.20
N GLY A 558 -16.02 33.85 -13.17
CA GLY A 558 -15.98 32.92 -14.29
C GLY A 558 -17.36 32.95 -14.98
N THR A 559 -17.36 33.07 -16.31
CA THR A 559 -18.59 33.10 -17.10
C THR A 559 -18.57 32.10 -18.25
N ILE A 560 -19.68 31.41 -18.45
CA ILE A 560 -19.96 30.59 -19.62
C ILE A 560 -21.45 30.71 -19.99
N ASP A 561 -21.72 31.04 -21.25
CA ASP A 561 -23.06 31.31 -21.73
C ASP A 561 -23.78 32.33 -20.84
N GLU A 562 -24.90 31.96 -20.21
CA GLU A 562 -25.68 32.81 -19.28
C GLU A 562 -25.32 32.55 -17.80
N ILE A 563 -24.35 31.68 -17.50
CA ILE A 563 -23.96 31.30 -16.14
C ILE A 563 -22.72 32.10 -15.72
N ALA A 564 -22.79 32.68 -14.53
CA ALA A 564 -21.67 33.35 -13.88
C ALA A 564 -21.52 32.86 -12.45
N ASP A 565 -20.31 32.62 -12.02
CA ASP A 565 -19.99 32.25 -10.65
C ASP A 565 -18.80 33.06 -10.13
N THR A 566 -18.75 33.32 -8.82
CA THR A 566 -17.87 34.30 -8.21
C THR A 566 -17.04 33.72 -7.10
N LEU A 567 -15.73 33.81 -7.23
CA LEU A 567 -14.74 33.40 -6.20
C LEU A 567 -14.22 34.64 -5.48
N TRP A 568 -14.46 34.77 -4.18
CA TRP A 568 -13.87 35.79 -3.36
C TRP A 568 -12.43 35.45 -2.98
N VAL A 569 -11.51 36.37 -3.20
CA VAL A 569 -10.09 36.18 -2.96
C VAL A 569 -9.60 37.21 -1.94
N THR A 570 -9.04 36.74 -0.85
CA THR A 570 -8.26 37.56 0.08
C THR A 570 -6.79 37.31 -0.19
N VAL A 571 -6.04 38.31 -0.56
CA VAL A 571 -4.59 38.24 -0.75
C VAL A 571 -3.92 38.76 0.53
N GLU A 572 -3.11 37.89 1.11
CA GLU A 572 -2.36 38.18 2.33
C GLU A 572 -0.91 37.76 2.12
N LYS A 573 0.04 38.69 2.31
CA LYS A 573 1.46 38.36 2.31
C LYS A 573 1.80 37.61 3.59
N PRO A 574 2.56 36.52 3.51
CA PRO A 574 3.09 35.90 4.71
C PRO A 574 3.91 36.89 5.53
N VAL A 575 3.60 36.97 6.80
CA VAL A 575 4.31 37.84 7.75
C VAL A 575 4.81 37.02 8.94
N ALA A 576 5.83 37.53 9.66
CA ALA A 576 6.39 36.86 10.84
C ALA A 576 5.44 36.96 12.03
N HIS A 577 4.33 36.24 12.02
CA HIS A 577 3.40 36.17 13.14
C HIS A 577 2.80 34.75 13.25
N ALA A 578 2.36 34.40 14.47
CA ALA A 578 1.66 33.17 14.73
C ALA A 578 0.17 33.40 14.46
N MET A 579 -0.40 32.64 13.51
CA MET A 579 -1.83 32.65 13.24
C MET A 579 -2.46 31.34 13.72
N PRO A 580 -3.55 31.38 14.50
CA PRO A 580 -4.31 30.18 14.82
C PRO A 580 -4.84 29.54 13.53
N LEU A 581 -4.58 28.26 13.34
CA LEU A 581 -5.10 27.53 12.18
C LEU A 581 -6.62 27.28 12.32
N ASP A 582 -7.04 26.99 13.53
CA ASP A 582 -8.45 26.78 13.88
C ASP A 582 -8.65 27.01 15.39
N PRO A 583 -9.57 27.88 15.80
CA PRO A 583 -10.07 27.84 17.15
C PRO A 583 -10.86 26.54 17.34
N VAL A 584 -10.33 25.57 18.09
CA VAL A 584 -10.90 24.25 18.33
C VAL A 584 -12.23 24.32 19.12
N THR A 585 -13.00 25.40 18.96
CA THR A 585 -14.25 25.64 19.63
C THR A 585 -15.40 24.78 19.09
N ASP A 586 -15.30 24.35 17.85
CA ASP A 586 -16.26 23.41 17.23
C ASP A 586 -15.64 22.03 17.09
N LEU A 587 -15.75 21.23 18.15
CA LEU A 587 -15.26 19.83 18.14
C LEU A 587 -15.99 18.94 17.14
N SER A 588 -17.17 19.32 16.66
CA SER A 588 -17.91 18.52 15.66
C SER A 588 -17.23 18.52 14.30
N ALA A 589 -16.38 19.51 14.03
CA ALA A 589 -15.58 19.60 12.81
C ALA A 589 -14.33 18.72 12.83
N TRP A 590 -13.98 18.17 13.99
CA TRP A 590 -12.83 17.27 14.15
C TRP A 590 -13.27 15.82 14.20
N HIS A 591 -12.64 14.98 13.42
CA HIS A 591 -12.75 13.53 13.59
C HIS A 591 -11.64 13.06 14.54
N ILE A 592 -12.04 12.72 15.77
CA ILE A 592 -11.11 12.29 16.83
C ILE A 592 -11.24 10.80 17.04
N THR A 593 -10.13 10.08 16.87
CA THR A 593 -10.05 8.63 17.13
C THR A 593 -8.97 8.33 18.15
N HIS A 594 -9.17 7.30 18.96
CA HIS A 594 -8.14 6.82 19.86
C HIS A 594 -8.01 5.31 19.83
N SER A 595 -6.83 4.81 20.15
CA SER A 595 -6.54 3.38 20.31
C SER A 595 -5.64 3.14 21.52
N GLY A 596 -5.69 1.96 22.10
CA GLY A 596 -4.86 1.60 23.28
C GLY A 596 -5.31 2.22 24.61
N GLY A 597 -6.40 2.98 24.63
CA GLY A 597 -7.09 3.51 25.80
C GLY A 597 -8.55 3.11 25.81
N LYS A 598 -9.26 3.36 26.90
CA LYS A 598 -10.70 3.16 27.07
C LYS A 598 -11.37 4.47 27.44
N ASN A 599 -12.66 4.60 27.08
CA ASN A 599 -13.51 5.74 27.44
C ASN A 599 -12.89 7.09 27.05
N GLY A 600 -12.44 7.23 25.79
CA GLY A 600 -11.93 8.50 25.29
C GLY A 600 -13.06 9.52 25.16
N GLU A 601 -12.92 10.67 25.82
CA GLU A 601 -13.88 11.77 25.81
C GLU A 601 -13.20 13.08 25.52
N THR A 602 -13.87 13.97 24.80
CA THR A 602 -13.39 15.33 24.48
C THR A 602 -14.37 16.37 25.01
N GLU A 603 -13.85 17.48 25.53
CA GLU A 603 -14.60 18.61 26.02
C GLU A 603 -13.92 19.92 25.62
N ALA A 604 -14.62 20.85 25.00
CA ALA A 604 -14.09 22.17 24.65
C ALA A 604 -13.77 22.97 25.90
N ASP A 605 -12.63 23.69 25.89
CA ASP A 605 -12.21 24.55 27.00
C ASP A 605 -12.83 25.97 26.96
N GLY A 606 -13.56 26.30 25.87
CA GLY A 606 -14.15 27.60 25.64
C GLY A 606 -13.16 28.72 25.30
N LYS A 607 -11.89 28.39 25.07
CA LYS A 607 -10.82 29.33 24.76
C LYS A 607 -10.08 29.00 23.45
N GLY A 608 -10.63 28.10 22.65
CA GLY A 608 -10.03 27.65 21.40
C GLY A 608 -9.19 26.38 21.55
N GLY A 609 -9.32 25.70 22.66
CA GLY A 609 -8.71 24.40 22.93
C GLY A 609 -9.72 23.37 23.39
N PHE A 610 -9.25 22.18 23.77
CA PHE A 610 -10.09 21.11 24.30
C PHE A 610 -9.32 20.19 25.25
N TYR A 611 -10.04 19.58 26.17
CA TYR A 611 -9.56 18.49 27.02
C TYR A 611 -9.85 17.16 26.35
N TYR A 612 -8.89 16.23 26.44
CA TYR A 612 -9.07 14.83 26.08
C TYR A 612 -8.78 13.94 27.28
N ARG A 613 -9.77 13.13 27.68
CA ARG A 613 -9.67 12.21 28.83
C ARG A 613 -9.74 10.76 28.34
N TYR A 614 -8.96 9.88 28.95
CA TYR A 614 -9.01 8.45 28.67
C TYR A 614 -8.54 7.64 29.87
N ILE A 615 -8.90 6.34 29.90
CA ILE A 615 -8.43 5.39 30.91
C ILE A 615 -7.37 4.51 30.26
N GLY A 616 -6.21 4.37 30.92
CA GLY A 616 -5.11 3.50 30.47
C GLY A 616 -5.59 2.06 30.33
N ALA A 617 -5.31 1.44 29.17
CA ALA A 617 -5.54 0.02 28.92
C ALA A 617 -4.20 -0.71 28.87
N ASN A 618 -4.21 -2.04 29.02
CA ASN A 618 -3.00 -2.85 29.06
C ASN A 618 -2.26 -2.87 27.71
N SER A 619 -0.97 -3.04 27.78
CA SER A 619 -0.02 -3.55 26.77
C SER A 619 0.25 -2.77 25.48
N ARG A 620 -0.52 -1.78 25.05
CA ARG A 620 -0.24 -1.00 23.84
C ARG A 620 -0.16 0.48 24.15
N ALA A 621 0.79 1.15 23.51
CA ALA A 621 0.91 2.60 23.57
C ALA A 621 -0.39 3.24 23.04
N PRO A 622 -1.08 4.08 23.83
CA PRO A 622 -2.26 4.79 23.36
C PRO A 622 -1.90 5.77 22.25
N LYS A 623 -2.81 5.93 21.30
CA LYS A 623 -2.71 6.91 20.22
C LYS A 623 -4.01 7.69 20.13
N LEU A 624 -3.89 9.00 20.05
CA LEU A 624 -4.97 9.93 19.75
C LEU A 624 -4.70 10.53 18.38
N THR A 625 -5.65 10.43 17.47
CA THR A 625 -5.54 11.03 16.15
C THR A 625 -6.63 12.07 15.98
N LEU A 626 -6.22 13.29 15.69
CA LEU A 626 -7.05 14.44 15.36
C LEU A 626 -7.01 14.59 13.85
N SER A 627 -8.13 14.41 13.18
CA SER A 627 -8.24 14.52 11.73
C SER A 627 -9.23 15.63 11.37
N ARG A 628 -8.73 16.61 10.65
CA ARG A 628 -9.51 17.63 9.95
C ARG A 628 -8.66 18.13 8.79
N GLN A 629 -9.26 18.32 7.63
CA GLN A 629 -8.53 18.79 6.47
C GLN A 629 -8.45 20.32 6.49
N PHE A 630 -7.23 20.83 6.68
CA PHE A 630 -6.93 22.26 6.52
C PHE A 630 -6.19 22.46 5.21
N ARG A 631 -6.70 23.32 4.36
CA ARG A 631 -6.03 23.76 3.14
C ARG A 631 -5.11 24.93 3.43
N LEU A 632 -3.85 24.79 3.03
CA LEU A 632 -2.82 25.80 3.16
C LEU A 632 -2.39 26.24 1.76
N TRP A 633 -2.55 27.51 1.47
CA TRP A 633 -2.19 28.13 0.18
C TRP A 633 -0.76 28.61 0.14
N SER A 634 -0.12 28.69 1.29
CA SER A 634 1.32 28.87 1.43
C SER A 634 1.84 27.91 2.48
N LEU A 635 3.08 27.43 2.31
CA LEU A 635 3.74 26.60 3.30
C LEU A 635 4.18 27.50 4.48
N PRO A 636 3.67 27.31 5.70
CA PRO A 636 4.20 28.02 6.87
C PRO A 636 5.64 27.57 7.13
N ASP A 637 6.47 28.41 7.71
CA ASP A 637 7.81 28.02 8.14
C ASP A 637 7.77 27.00 9.26
N THR A 638 6.75 27.10 10.12
CA THR A 638 6.56 26.19 11.25
C THR A 638 5.08 25.94 11.50
N LEU A 639 4.75 24.67 11.75
CA LEU A 639 3.49 24.27 12.38
C LEU A 639 3.73 24.14 13.88
N ARG A 640 2.95 24.83 14.70
CA ARG A 640 3.07 24.83 16.16
C ARG A 640 1.85 24.24 16.83
N LEU A 641 2.04 23.19 17.60
CA LEU A 641 1.03 22.61 18.48
C LEU A 641 1.31 23.00 19.93
N ARG A 642 0.32 23.56 20.62
CA ARG A 642 0.37 23.82 22.07
C ARG A 642 -0.46 22.78 22.80
N LEU A 643 0.17 22.10 23.75
CA LEU A 643 -0.40 20.95 24.43
C LEU A 643 0.10 20.90 25.88
N ASN A 644 -0.81 20.70 26.84
CA ASN A 644 -0.44 20.24 28.18
C ASN A 644 -0.75 18.74 28.27
N PRO A 645 0.26 17.87 28.38
CA PRO A 645 0.04 16.43 28.44
C PRO A 645 -0.56 15.93 29.76
N GLY A 646 -0.68 16.80 30.79
CA GLY A 646 -1.05 16.39 32.11
C GLY A 646 -0.08 15.32 32.66
N GLU A 647 -0.60 14.23 33.13
CA GLU A 647 0.19 13.03 33.53
C GLU A 647 0.30 11.98 32.41
N ALA A 648 -0.23 12.25 31.20
CA ALA A 648 -0.17 11.31 30.11
C ALA A 648 1.28 11.10 29.64
N PRO A 649 1.73 9.85 29.46
CA PRO A 649 3.12 9.55 29.12
C PRO A 649 3.39 9.79 27.62
N LEU A 650 3.39 11.05 27.20
CA LEU A 650 3.60 11.46 25.80
C LEU A 650 4.91 10.90 25.28
N LYS A 651 4.90 10.40 24.05
CA LYS A 651 6.07 9.86 23.36
C LYS A 651 6.47 10.71 22.15
N SER A 652 5.52 10.93 21.24
CA SER A 652 5.78 11.67 20.00
C SER A 652 4.50 12.24 19.41
N VAL A 653 4.65 13.24 18.57
CA VAL A 653 3.59 13.84 17.76
C VAL A 653 3.94 13.64 16.28
N ILE A 654 2.99 13.17 15.49
CA ILE A 654 3.14 12.94 14.06
C ILE A 654 2.18 13.86 13.33
N PHE A 655 2.71 14.72 12.49
CA PHE A 655 1.94 15.54 11.57
C PHE A 655 1.86 14.83 10.22
N SER A 656 0.70 14.88 9.56
CA SER A 656 0.54 14.37 8.21
C SER A 656 0.04 15.47 7.28
N MET A 657 0.73 15.68 6.17
CA MET A 657 0.40 16.66 5.15
C MET A 657 0.43 16.01 3.76
N ARG A 658 -0.42 16.49 2.89
CA ARG A 658 -0.50 16.03 1.49
C ARG A 658 -0.41 17.23 0.57
N ALA A 659 0.47 17.14 -0.43
CA ALA A 659 0.46 18.02 -1.58
C ALA A 659 -0.72 17.68 -2.51
N ARG A 660 -1.13 18.62 -3.34
CA ARG A 660 -2.23 18.43 -4.30
C ARG A 660 -1.98 17.18 -5.17
N GLY A 661 -2.92 16.23 -5.17
CA GLY A 661 -2.81 15.00 -5.95
C GLY A 661 -1.68 14.03 -5.54
N GLY A 662 -0.91 14.37 -4.50
CA GLY A 662 0.24 13.61 -4.03
C GLY A 662 -0.10 12.59 -2.95
N THR A 663 0.94 11.88 -2.52
CA THR A 663 0.89 10.98 -1.36
C THR A 663 0.92 11.79 -0.06
N VAL A 664 0.43 11.18 1.03
CA VAL A 664 0.52 11.79 2.37
C VAL A 664 1.94 11.61 2.90
N ASN A 665 2.55 12.72 3.29
CA ASN A 665 3.86 12.76 3.95
C ASN A 665 3.68 12.87 5.47
N TYR A 666 4.53 12.20 6.23
CA TYR A 666 4.49 12.14 7.68
C TYR A 666 5.79 12.71 8.27
N GLN A 667 5.65 13.55 9.28
CA GLN A 667 6.77 14.03 10.09
C GLN A 667 6.51 13.73 11.56
N THR A 668 7.53 13.19 12.24
CA THR A 668 7.45 12.79 13.64
C THR A 668 8.35 13.70 14.48
N ILE A 669 7.75 14.32 15.49
CA ILE A 669 8.48 15.10 16.51
C ILE A 669 8.46 14.30 17.81
N THR A 670 9.66 14.10 18.38
CA THR A 670 9.84 13.56 19.73
C THR A 670 10.32 14.69 20.61
N PRO A 671 9.49 15.19 21.55
CA PRO A 671 9.91 16.27 22.43
C PRO A 671 11.13 15.86 23.27
N GLU A 672 12.11 16.76 23.40
CA GLU A 672 13.36 16.49 24.14
C GLU A 672 13.13 16.36 25.65
N SER A 673 12.16 17.10 26.21
CA SER A 673 11.76 17.00 27.60
C SER A 673 10.24 17.13 27.73
N ILE A 674 9.65 16.25 28.53
CA ILE A 674 8.22 16.28 28.85
C ILE A 674 8.11 16.31 30.36
N GLU A 675 7.59 17.41 30.89
CA GLU A 675 7.30 17.54 32.31
C GLU A 675 5.80 17.40 32.55
N ALA A 676 5.40 16.49 33.45
CA ALA A 676 4.01 16.25 33.76
C ALA A 676 3.30 17.53 34.22
N GLY A 677 2.14 17.82 33.63
CA GLY A 677 1.32 18.97 34.01
C GLY A 677 1.81 20.34 33.53
N LYS A 678 2.92 20.40 32.77
CA LYS A 678 3.39 21.63 32.16
C LYS A 678 3.01 21.80 30.71
N ASP A 679 2.81 23.04 30.29
CA ASP A 679 2.55 23.38 28.91
C ASP A 679 3.76 23.06 28.01
N LEU A 680 3.50 22.40 26.90
CA LEU A 680 4.48 21.99 25.91
C LEU A 680 4.17 22.68 24.57
N VAL A 681 5.19 23.24 23.96
CA VAL A 681 5.14 23.79 22.61
C VAL A 681 5.90 22.83 21.69
N ILE A 682 5.23 22.34 20.66
CA ILE A 682 5.80 21.41 19.70
C ILE A 682 5.83 22.11 18.34
N ASP A 683 7.04 22.46 17.91
CA ASP A 683 7.32 23.12 16.65
C ASP A 683 7.80 22.12 15.61
N LEU A 684 7.14 22.13 14.45
CA LEU A 684 7.54 21.37 13.28
C LEU A 684 8.00 22.35 12.20
N PRO A 685 9.33 22.51 11.97
CA PRO A 685 9.84 23.23 10.81
C PRO A 685 9.47 22.50 9.52
N THR A 686 8.94 23.22 8.54
CA THR A 686 8.37 22.59 7.34
C THR A 686 9.30 22.62 6.12
N ALA A 687 10.37 23.39 6.14
CA ALA A 687 11.25 23.67 4.99
C ALA A 687 11.81 22.41 4.28
N SER A 688 12.00 21.31 5.01
CA SER A 688 12.51 20.05 4.44
C SER A 688 11.39 19.04 4.09
N TRP A 689 10.15 19.41 4.27
CA TRP A 689 9.02 18.48 4.21
C TRP A 689 8.39 18.40 2.83
N ILE A 690 8.15 19.56 2.22
CA ILE A 690 7.52 19.71 0.90
C ILE A 690 8.28 20.81 0.16
N ASP A 691 8.51 20.62 -1.12
CA ASP A 691 9.06 21.67 -1.97
C ASP A 691 8.05 22.83 -2.06
N ALA A 692 8.40 23.94 -1.38
CA ALA A 692 7.52 25.11 -1.31
C ALA A 692 7.45 25.88 -2.63
N ASP A 693 8.42 25.71 -3.52
CA ASP A 693 8.51 26.41 -4.81
C ASP A 693 7.81 25.66 -5.94
N ASP A 694 7.48 24.37 -5.73
CA ASP A 694 6.66 23.61 -6.68
C ASP A 694 5.18 23.99 -6.55
N MET A 695 4.70 24.80 -7.46
CA MET A 695 3.29 25.26 -7.54
C MET A 695 2.30 24.13 -7.69
N GLY A 696 2.70 23.00 -8.25
CA GLY A 696 1.87 21.78 -8.34
C GLY A 696 1.49 21.18 -7.00
N ASN A 697 2.22 21.53 -5.93
CA ASN A 697 1.96 21.03 -4.57
C ASN A 697 0.77 21.73 -3.88
N TYR A 698 0.28 22.87 -4.40
CA TYR A 698 -0.77 23.65 -3.74
C TYR A 698 -2.16 23.42 -4.30
N PRO A 699 -3.23 23.48 -3.46
CA PRO A 699 -3.14 23.70 -2.01
C PRO A 699 -2.56 22.48 -1.27
N LEU A 700 -1.80 22.77 -0.23
CA LEU A 700 -1.40 21.73 0.72
C LEU A 700 -2.57 21.39 1.63
N THR A 701 -2.65 20.16 2.09
CA THR A 701 -3.67 19.73 3.05
C THR A 701 -3.01 19.15 4.28
N LEU A 702 -3.15 19.81 5.43
CA LEU A 702 -2.84 19.19 6.73
C LEU A 702 -3.99 18.22 7.04
N ASN A 703 -3.70 16.89 7.02
CA ASN A 703 -4.72 15.86 7.14
C ASN A 703 -4.97 15.47 8.60
N SER A 704 -3.93 15.30 9.39
CA SER A 704 -4.05 14.84 10.77
C SER A 704 -2.83 15.13 11.62
N ILE A 705 -3.08 15.17 12.93
CA ILE A 705 -2.07 15.18 13.99
C ILE A 705 -2.29 13.95 14.84
N GLN A 706 -1.30 13.07 14.97
CA GLN A 706 -1.36 11.89 15.82
C GLN A 706 -0.46 12.06 17.03
N ILE A 707 -1.06 12.00 18.20
CA ILE A 707 -0.35 11.97 19.48
C ILE A 707 -0.12 10.52 19.87
N THR A 708 1.14 10.13 20.05
CA THR A 708 1.52 8.79 20.50
C THR A 708 2.02 8.88 21.93
N MET A 709 1.54 8.00 22.78
CA MET A 709 1.92 7.92 24.18
C MET A 709 2.70 6.61 24.46
N ASN A 710 3.51 6.59 25.49
CA ASN A 710 4.07 5.34 26.01
C ASN A 710 2.95 4.50 26.67
N ALA A 711 3.24 3.23 27.02
CA ALA A 711 2.29 2.40 27.71
C ALA A 711 1.82 3.08 29.01
N ALA A 712 0.49 3.18 29.16
CA ALA A 712 -0.14 3.82 30.31
C ALA A 712 -0.40 2.79 31.43
N GLU A 713 -0.53 3.26 32.68
CA GLU A 713 -0.93 2.44 33.79
C GLU A 713 -2.38 2.00 33.61
N VAL A 714 -2.65 0.69 33.80
CA VAL A 714 -3.97 0.11 33.62
C VAL A 714 -4.94 0.65 34.64
N GLY A 715 -6.06 1.19 34.16
CA GLY A 715 -7.14 1.73 35.01
C GLY A 715 -6.91 3.16 35.51
N LYS A 716 -5.74 3.76 35.26
CA LYS A 716 -5.47 5.16 35.57
C LYS A 716 -6.16 6.06 34.54
N GLN A 717 -6.80 7.12 35.06
CA GLN A 717 -7.38 8.17 34.22
C GLN A 717 -6.32 9.20 33.89
N TYR A 718 -6.27 9.59 32.62
CA TYR A 718 -5.38 10.63 32.09
C TYR A 718 -6.21 11.74 31.44
N GLU A 719 -5.70 12.96 31.54
CA GLU A 719 -6.25 14.13 30.89
C GLU A 719 -5.15 14.88 30.20
N MET A 720 -5.37 15.30 28.95
CA MET A 720 -4.52 16.16 28.17
C MET A 720 -5.31 17.40 27.76
N HIS A 721 -4.67 18.56 27.70
CA HIS A 721 -5.27 19.81 27.28
C HIS A 721 -4.60 20.31 25.99
N PHE A 722 -5.32 20.29 24.90
CA PHE A 722 -4.94 20.86 23.62
C PHE A 722 -5.28 22.35 23.64
N GLN A 723 -4.27 23.21 23.46
CA GLN A 723 -4.38 24.66 23.67
C GLN A 723 -4.38 25.43 22.37
N GLY A 724 -3.95 24.84 21.27
CA GLY A 724 -3.99 25.47 19.96
C GLY A 724 -3.10 24.82 18.93
N LEU A 725 -3.44 25.06 17.67
CA LEU A 725 -2.66 24.73 16.50
C LEU A 725 -2.45 26.01 15.69
N GLU A 726 -1.22 26.34 15.38
CA GLU A 726 -0.86 27.62 14.76
C GLU A 726 0.02 27.39 13.52
N THR A 727 -0.14 28.23 12.52
CA THR A 727 0.83 28.41 11.43
C THR A 727 1.70 29.61 11.72
N ILE A 728 3.00 29.48 11.56
CA ILE A 728 3.96 30.57 11.74
C ILE A 728 4.64 30.81 10.40
N TYR A 729 4.58 32.04 9.94
CA TYR A 729 5.26 32.52 8.76
C TYR A 729 6.35 33.52 9.22
N ASN A 730 7.60 33.29 8.81
CA ASN A 730 8.66 34.22 9.02
C ASN A 730 8.50 35.43 8.07
N ALA A 731 9.17 36.52 8.40
CA ALA A 731 9.25 37.66 7.49
C ALA A 731 9.83 37.22 6.13
N VAL A 732 9.32 37.83 5.07
CA VAL A 732 9.82 37.58 3.70
C VAL A 732 11.34 37.73 3.70
N PRO A 733 12.12 36.76 3.14
CA PRO A 733 13.57 36.88 3.05
C PRO A 733 13.97 38.21 2.42
N ALA A 734 15.04 38.81 2.93
CA ALA A 734 15.51 40.12 2.48
C ALA A 734 15.89 40.17 0.98
N ASP A 735 16.19 38.99 0.40
CA ASP A 735 16.47 38.78 -1.03
C ASP A 735 15.20 38.81 -1.92
N ALA A 736 14.01 38.72 -1.34
CA ALA A 736 12.75 38.98 -2.04
C ALA A 736 12.31 40.46 -1.98
N VAL A 737 12.98 41.25 -1.20
CA VAL A 737 12.76 42.70 -1.14
C VAL A 737 13.74 43.37 -2.10
N VAL A 738 13.25 43.94 -3.17
CA VAL A 738 14.07 44.79 -4.05
C VAL A 738 14.48 45.99 -3.21
N ALA A 739 15.77 46.12 -2.93
CA ALA A 739 16.28 47.23 -2.13
C ALA A 739 15.83 48.55 -2.76
N GLY A 740 15.10 49.40 -2.00
CA GLY A 740 14.55 50.65 -2.48
C GLY A 740 13.13 50.59 -3.05
N ASP A 741 12.51 49.40 -3.21
CA ASP A 741 11.09 49.22 -3.52
C ASP A 741 10.25 49.32 -2.23
N VAL A 742 10.10 50.55 -1.76
CA VAL A 742 9.49 50.83 -0.46
C VAL A 742 7.98 50.69 -0.45
N ASP A 743 7.33 50.92 -1.59
CA ASP A 743 5.89 50.74 -1.75
C ASP A 743 5.48 49.31 -2.15
N GLY A 744 6.46 48.46 -2.46
CA GLY A 744 6.27 47.05 -2.73
C GLY A 744 5.67 46.76 -4.11
N ASN A 745 5.76 47.67 -5.07
CA ASN A 745 5.20 47.53 -6.40
C ASN A 745 6.13 46.80 -7.40
N GLY A 746 7.29 46.36 -6.99
CA GLY A 746 8.29 45.66 -7.80
C GLY A 746 9.21 46.58 -8.62
N ALA A 747 9.11 47.94 -8.46
CA ALA A 747 9.88 48.88 -9.23
C ALA A 747 10.41 50.00 -8.32
N VAL A 748 11.72 50.18 -8.30
CA VAL A 748 12.34 51.28 -7.54
C VAL A 748 12.24 52.59 -8.31
N ASN A 749 11.42 53.52 -7.85
CA ASN A 749 11.12 54.78 -8.53
C ASN A 749 10.70 55.90 -7.54
N VAL A 750 10.23 57.05 -8.08
CA VAL A 750 9.88 58.23 -7.25
C VAL A 750 8.70 57.97 -6.31
N SER A 751 7.83 56.96 -6.59
CA SER A 751 6.73 56.63 -5.69
C SER A 751 7.22 56.07 -4.36
N ASP A 752 8.35 55.35 -4.39
CA ASP A 752 9.01 54.80 -3.18
C ASP A 752 9.54 55.90 -2.27
N VAL A 753 10.12 56.97 -2.86
CA VAL A 753 10.54 58.12 -2.13
C VAL A 753 9.37 58.78 -1.39
N THR A 754 8.23 58.88 -2.05
CA THR A 754 7.01 59.45 -1.46
C THR A 754 6.51 58.56 -0.33
N THR A 755 6.50 57.27 -0.54
CA THR A 755 6.07 56.28 0.45
C THR A 755 6.98 56.28 1.67
N LEU A 756 8.31 56.30 1.46
CA LEU A 756 9.31 56.42 2.54
C LEU A 756 9.16 57.68 3.36
N VAL A 757 8.97 58.79 2.70
CA VAL A 757 8.73 60.07 3.40
C VAL A 757 7.46 60.02 4.24
N ASN A 758 6.37 59.44 3.73
CA ASN A 758 5.13 59.25 4.44
C ASN A 758 5.28 58.32 5.66
N MET A 759 6.10 57.28 5.56
CA MET A 759 6.46 56.39 6.67
C MET A 759 7.24 57.14 7.75
N ILE A 760 8.23 57.94 7.37
CA ILE A 760 9.04 58.78 8.28
C ILE A 760 8.15 59.79 9.01
N LEU A 761 7.20 60.40 8.30
CA LEU A 761 6.25 61.33 8.87
C LEU A 761 5.08 60.70 9.67
N GLY A 762 5.02 59.34 9.70
CA GLY A 762 3.96 58.64 10.40
C GLY A 762 2.59 58.69 9.74
N VAL A 763 2.53 59.05 8.46
CA VAL A 763 1.30 59.10 7.64
C VAL A 763 0.85 57.72 7.25
N VAL A 764 1.81 56.81 7.02
CA VAL A 764 1.58 55.37 6.75
C VAL A 764 2.38 54.52 7.72
N PRO A 765 1.95 53.30 8.01
CA PRO A 765 2.73 52.41 8.88
C PRO A 765 4.15 52.18 8.36
N LYS A 766 5.11 52.13 9.26
CA LYS A 766 6.51 51.85 8.91
C LYS A 766 6.68 50.38 8.52
N ASP A 767 7.36 50.15 7.40
CA ASP A 767 7.93 48.87 7.01
C ASP A 767 9.43 48.97 7.16
N ASP A 768 9.95 48.62 8.33
CA ASP A 768 11.36 48.79 8.68
C ASP A 768 12.29 47.96 7.76
N VAL A 769 11.80 46.91 7.12
CA VAL A 769 12.58 46.04 6.20
C VAL A 769 12.76 46.67 4.84
N ARG A 770 11.76 47.34 4.29
CA ARG A 770 11.79 47.99 2.98
C ARG A 770 12.28 49.42 3.04
N ALA A 771 12.00 50.07 4.14
CA ALA A 771 12.27 51.48 4.35
C ALA A 771 13.69 51.78 4.86
N ASP A 772 14.40 50.82 5.45
CA ASP A 772 15.82 50.91 5.84
C ASP A 772 16.70 50.66 4.60
N VAL A 773 16.76 51.62 3.72
CA VAL A 773 17.42 51.54 2.41
C VAL A 773 18.93 51.57 2.50
N ASP A 774 19.46 52.26 3.53
CA ASP A 774 20.91 52.34 3.78
C ASP A 774 21.42 51.21 4.69
N GLY A 775 20.54 50.33 5.22
CA GLY A 775 20.86 49.15 6.02
C GLY A 775 21.42 49.45 7.41
N ASN A 776 21.16 50.66 7.96
CA ASN A 776 21.70 51.06 9.25
C ASN A 776 20.80 50.68 10.46
N GLY A 777 19.68 50.05 10.21
CA GLY A 777 18.70 49.56 11.20
C GLY A 777 17.73 50.65 11.71
N THR A 778 17.69 51.82 11.07
CA THR A 778 16.79 52.93 11.48
C THR A 778 16.22 53.67 10.29
N VAL A 779 14.89 53.67 10.14
CA VAL A 779 14.21 54.37 9.06
C VAL A 779 14.11 55.85 9.36
N ASN A 780 14.87 56.67 8.59
CA ASN A 780 14.96 58.10 8.76
C ASN A 780 15.35 58.82 7.42
N VAL A 781 15.72 60.11 7.50
CA VAL A 781 16.00 60.90 6.29
C VAL A 781 17.24 60.41 5.52
N SER A 782 18.17 59.68 6.17
CA SER A 782 19.31 59.10 5.42
C SER A 782 18.86 58.04 4.40
N ASP A 783 17.78 57.28 4.68
CA ASP A 783 17.21 56.31 3.75
C ASP A 783 16.60 56.96 2.52
N VAL A 784 15.97 58.15 2.71
CA VAL A 784 15.50 58.95 1.58
C VAL A 784 16.65 59.33 0.65
N THR A 785 17.77 59.72 1.25
CA THR A 785 18.97 60.07 0.47
C THR A 785 19.54 58.84 -0.25
N ALA A 786 19.63 57.73 0.45
CA ALA A 786 20.08 56.45 -0.14
C ALA A 786 19.17 56.01 -1.30
N LEU A 787 17.86 56.08 -1.11
CA LEU A 787 16.86 55.73 -2.14
C LEU A 787 16.94 56.65 -3.38
N VAL A 788 17.08 57.96 -3.17
CA VAL A 788 17.24 58.91 -4.28
C VAL A 788 18.54 58.62 -5.03
N ASN A 789 19.63 58.32 -4.35
CA ASN A 789 20.89 57.93 -4.99
C ASN A 789 20.75 56.65 -5.80
N LEU A 790 20.03 55.65 -5.26
CA LEU A 790 19.74 54.38 -5.94
C LEU A 790 18.93 54.59 -7.23
N ILE A 791 17.89 55.44 -7.18
CA ILE A 791 17.04 55.80 -8.34
C ILE A 791 17.85 56.54 -9.43
N LEU A 792 18.77 57.43 -9.00
CA LEU A 792 19.63 58.19 -9.89
C LEU A 792 20.87 57.43 -10.41
N GLY A 793 21.09 56.19 -9.87
CA GLY A 793 22.26 55.38 -10.22
C GLY A 793 23.57 56.01 -9.73
N ILE A 794 23.54 56.78 -8.62
CA ILE A 794 24.67 57.46 -7.98
C ILE A 794 25.03 56.67 -6.73
N GLY A 795 25.58 55.46 -6.88
CA GLY A 795 25.96 54.60 -5.75
C GLY A 795 27.39 54.14 -5.87
#